data_94a6efc6f82e6c7927375126419f7912
#
_entry.id   94a6efc6f82e6c7927375126419f7912
#
_cell.length_a   1.000
_cell.length_b   1.000
_cell.length_c   1.000
_cell.angle_alpha   90.00
_cell.angle_beta   90.00
_cell.angle_gamma   90.00
#
_symmetry.space_group_name_H-M   'P 1'
#
loop_
_entity.id
_entity.type
_entity.pdbx_description
1 polymer ?
#
loop_
_entity_poly.entity_id
_entity_poly.type
_entity_poly.pdbx_seq_one_letter_code
_entity_poly.pdbx_strand_id
1 'polypeptide(L)'
;MTTACLLIMVATILPEEPRPSETYAAQEYAAWTAKLTGAPALEIRRDDRLGDDGFRLQNAGGKLVVSGGRRGVLYGVYESLERFAGIEFLSVNTTVVPEKGALVLPEALDETQQPAFELREPLWYDAMNNPDFAARLKINAAQLEERHGGCSHVFDTVLRNCHTFGRLLPQEEYFEKHPEYYSEWNGKRRRGRTQLCLTNPDVLKIVTQKVFERIEANPKAKYFGVAQDDWGFYCTCTNCAAVDAEEESHAGALVRFVNAVAEEVEKKYPGKVVETLAYQWSRKPPKKTRVRKNVMPCLCSIECEFKNPLVRSKHSQNISFLADLRGWAAQTDQLYIWDYTTDYANFLYPFPNVYALQDNIRTFRDNKAKSLFAQGAHQGRHADFAELKTWLISKWMWNPDQPIKPLLQRFFQGYYGAAAPVVRKYFDELHALPRPEEGIGTLNIYESLYSPMMPNAFLEKASAMWDEAERLVKDDPIRSYNVRMGRLTVDTTRLQRHVDAESRWPEYQALARRCLNAFEEVGDIKFSEVEGLDELTLSDWRRIATNSFEAVSADLTLAVSPKSPILAIDRFFFRRGEKYKLRAHVRGGGFSAGVDDWDSVLNHGKRTFSSDEVEDDWRWYDILEWNVEPCAYFWFSGEELSSEVDYVQLKRVE
;
A
#
# COMPACT_ATOMS: atom_id res chain seq x y z
N MET A 1 10.05 -31.92 39.26
CA MET A 1 10.27 -32.76 38.05
C MET A 1 10.38 -31.80 36.88
N THR A 2 11.60 -31.50 36.48
CA THR A 2 11.94 -30.66 35.34
C THR A 2 11.73 -31.46 34.06
N THR A 3 10.67 -31.19 33.34
CA THR A 3 10.44 -31.77 32.03
C THR A 3 11.44 -31.12 31.05
N ALA A 4 12.52 -31.85 30.77
CA ALA A 4 13.42 -31.48 29.70
C ALA A 4 12.66 -31.55 28.37
N CYS A 5 12.33 -30.41 27.80
CA CYS A 5 11.89 -30.31 26.41
C CYS A 5 13.06 -30.75 25.54
N LEU A 6 13.03 -32.00 25.04
CA LEU A 6 13.95 -32.44 23.99
C LEU A 6 13.61 -31.62 22.75
N LEU A 7 14.41 -30.59 22.47
CA LEU A 7 14.40 -29.92 21.16
C LEU A 7 14.82 -30.98 20.13
N ILE A 8 13.85 -31.53 19.40
CA ILE A 8 14.12 -32.34 18.22
C ILE A 8 14.68 -31.36 17.17
N MET A 9 16.01 -31.28 17.09
CA MET A 9 16.66 -30.56 16.00
C MET A 9 16.38 -31.32 14.70
N VAL A 10 15.54 -30.82 13.86
CA VAL A 10 15.28 -31.40 12.55
C VAL A 10 16.56 -31.28 11.71
N ALA A 11 17.07 -32.38 11.21
CA ALA A 11 18.29 -32.42 10.41
C ALA A 11 18.07 -31.59 9.11
N THR A 12 18.95 -30.64 8.87
CA THR A 12 18.91 -29.78 7.66
C THR A 12 20.21 -29.92 6.88
N ILE A 13 20.10 -30.16 5.57
CA ILE A 13 21.21 -30.25 4.62
C ILE A 13 21.17 -29.01 3.76
N LEU A 14 22.27 -28.24 3.75
CA LEU A 14 22.45 -27.03 2.97
C LEU A 14 23.48 -27.25 1.84
N PRO A 15 23.48 -26.44 0.79
CA PRO A 15 24.60 -26.36 -0.17
C PRO A 15 25.93 -26.05 0.54
N GLU A 16 27.07 -26.42 -0.09
CA GLU A 16 28.40 -26.24 0.48
C GLU A 16 28.72 -24.79 0.87
N GLU A 17 28.30 -23.83 0.05
CA GLU A 17 28.38 -22.39 0.32
C GLU A 17 26.96 -21.80 0.26
N PRO A 18 26.19 -21.81 1.36
CA PRO A 18 24.80 -21.40 1.31
C PRO A 18 24.66 -19.89 1.15
N ARG A 19 23.72 -19.46 0.32
CA ARG A 19 23.27 -18.06 0.24
C ARG A 19 22.57 -17.66 1.55
N PRO A 20 22.54 -16.36 1.89
CA PRO A 20 21.79 -15.88 3.07
C PRO A 20 20.34 -16.39 3.11
N SER A 21 19.64 -16.43 1.96
CA SER A 21 18.27 -16.94 1.86
C SER A 21 18.14 -18.45 2.07
N GLU A 22 19.12 -19.23 1.66
CA GLU A 22 19.16 -20.69 1.91
C GLU A 22 19.37 -20.98 3.40
N THR A 23 20.25 -20.23 4.06
CA THR A 23 20.47 -20.29 5.51
C THR A 23 19.21 -19.88 6.27
N TYR A 24 18.59 -18.77 5.87
CA TYR A 24 17.38 -18.26 6.51
C TYR A 24 16.18 -19.22 6.32
N ALA A 25 16.04 -19.83 5.14
CA ALA A 25 15.02 -20.85 4.88
C ALA A 25 15.15 -22.06 5.85
N ALA A 26 16.37 -22.50 6.11
CA ALA A 26 16.64 -23.58 7.09
C ALA A 26 16.28 -23.14 8.52
N GLN A 27 16.60 -21.91 8.90
CA GLN A 27 16.24 -21.34 10.21
C GLN A 27 14.72 -21.25 10.39
N GLU A 28 14.00 -20.71 9.41
CA GLU A 28 12.53 -20.63 9.42
C GLU A 28 11.90 -22.04 9.49
N TYR A 29 12.39 -22.99 8.70
CA TYR A 29 11.92 -24.37 8.78
C TYR A 29 12.09 -24.97 10.18
N ALA A 30 13.28 -24.85 10.78
CA ALA A 30 13.57 -25.35 12.11
C ALA A 30 12.70 -24.66 13.18
N ALA A 31 12.56 -23.33 13.13
CA ALA A 31 11.79 -22.56 14.09
C ALA A 31 10.28 -22.91 14.08
N TRP A 32 9.72 -23.14 12.90
CA TRP A 32 8.30 -23.48 12.78
C TRP A 32 8.02 -24.94 13.04
N THR A 33 8.90 -25.87 12.59
CA THR A 33 8.73 -27.30 12.84
C THR A 33 8.98 -27.69 14.31
N ALA A 34 9.76 -26.92 15.06
CA ALA A 34 9.90 -27.09 16.51
C ALA A 34 8.57 -26.92 17.28
N LYS A 35 7.57 -26.30 16.68
CA LYS A 35 6.21 -26.13 17.25
C LYS A 35 5.27 -27.27 16.87
N LEU A 36 5.73 -28.24 16.08
CA LEU A 36 4.97 -29.40 15.61
C LEU A 36 5.37 -30.68 16.37
N THR A 37 4.52 -31.70 16.29
CA THR A 37 4.78 -33.00 16.88
C THR A 37 5.79 -33.86 16.07
N GLY A 38 6.06 -33.47 14.83
CA GLY A 38 7.03 -34.09 13.94
C GLY A 38 7.18 -33.39 12.61
N ALA A 39 8.37 -33.46 12.02
CA ALA A 39 8.67 -32.97 10.70
C ALA A 39 9.80 -33.80 10.06
N PRO A 40 9.80 -33.94 8.71
CA PRO A 40 10.88 -34.62 7.99
C PRO A 40 12.17 -33.78 8.02
N ALA A 41 13.31 -34.44 7.77
CA ALA A 41 14.55 -33.72 7.49
C ALA A 41 14.38 -32.83 6.25
N LEU A 42 15.03 -31.66 6.27
CA LEU A 42 15.04 -30.72 5.17
C LEU A 42 16.34 -30.83 4.38
N GLU A 43 16.25 -30.84 3.06
CA GLU A 43 17.40 -30.67 2.16
C GLU A 43 17.13 -29.53 1.20
N ILE A 44 17.97 -28.49 1.23
CA ILE A 44 17.90 -27.34 0.33
C ILE A 44 18.88 -27.55 -0.82
N ARG A 45 18.39 -27.38 -2.05
CA ARG A 45 19.18 -27.45 -3.27
C ARG A 45 19.03 -26.17 -4.08
N ARG A 46 20.15 -25.66 -4.59
CA ARG A 46 20.12 -24.51 -5.53
C ARG A 46 19.77 -24.99 -6.92
N ASP A 47 18.77 -24.34 -7.53
CA ASP A 47 18.40 -24.54 -8.92
C ASP A 47 17.99 -23.22 -9.58
N ASP A 48 19.00 -22.48 -10.09
CA ASP A 48 18.79 -21.16 -10.70
C ASP A 48 18.03 -21.23 -12.04
N ARG A 49 17.84 -22.42 -12.63
CA ARG A 49 16.99 -22.61 -13.82
C ARG A 49 15.52 -22.35 -13.54
N LEU A 50 15.12 -22.40 -12.28
CA LEU A 50 13.76 -22.07 -11.82
C LEU A 50 13.54 -20.55 -11.70
N GLY A 51 14.53 -19.72 -12.04
CA GLY A 51 14.50 -18.29 -11.80
C GLY A 51 14.62 -17.95 -10.31
N ASP A 52 14.55 -16.66 -9.97
CA ASP A 52 14.77 -16.24 -8.59
C ASP A 52 13.69 -16.73 -7.61
N ASP A 53 12.44 -16.83 -8.06
CA ASP A 53 11.26 -17.08 -7.21
C ASP A 53 10.73 -18.53 -7.28
N GLY A 54 10.99 -19.23 -8.38
CA GLY A 54 10.50 -20.58 -8.61
C GLY A 54 11.15 -21.60 -7.68
N PHE A 55 10.39 -22.63 -7.33
CA PHE A 55 10.86 -23.75 -6.51
C PHE A 55 10.24 -25.07 -6.93
N ARG A 56 10.90 -26.17 -6.53
CA ARG A 56 10.43 -27.55 -6.64
C ARG A 56 10.43 -28.20 -5.28
N LEU A 57 9.34 -28.89 -4.95
CA LEU A 57 9.17 -29.69 -3.71
C LEU A 57 9.19 -31.15 -4.07
N GLN A 58 9.98 -31.95 -3.34
CA GLN A 58 10.05 -33.39 -3.53
C GLN A 58 10.09 -34.15 -2.18
N ASN A 59 9.47 -35.30 -2.15
CA ASN A 59 9.67 -36.30 -1.09
C ASN A 59 10.73 -37.28 -1.54
N ALA A 60 11.92 -37.19 -0.97
CA ALA A 60 13.03 -38.10 -1.26
C ALA A 60 13.30 -39.04 -0.07
N GLY A 61 12.59 -40.17 -0.05
CA GLY A 61 12.74 -41.14 1.01
C GLY A 61 12.36 -40.64 2.40
N GLY A 62 11.30 -39.88 2.49
CA GLY A 62 10.81 -39.28 3.72
C GLY A 62 11.48 -37.94 4.09
N LYS A 63 12.42 -37.42 3.28
CA LYS A 63 12.97 -36.07 3.41
C LYS A 63 12.21 -35.06 2.52
N LEU A 64 12.01 -33.87 3.01
CA LEU A 64 11.58 -32.73 2.19
C LEU A 64 12.80 -32.16 1.45
N VAL A 65 12.81 -32.27 0.13
CA VAL A 65 13.79 -31.59 -0.71
C VAL A 65 13.14 -30.34 -1.32
N VAL A 66 13.74 -29.18 -1.05
CA VAL A 66 13.34 -27.88 -1.63
C VAL A 66 14.45 -27.42 -2.56
N SER A 67 14.18 -27.44 -3.86
CA SER A 67 15.09 -26.91 -4.89
C SER A 67 14.56 -25.58 -5.41
N GLY A 68 15.40 -24.55 -5.58
CA GLY A 68 14.91 -23.27 -6.05
C GLY A 68 15.99 -22.22 -6.30
N GLY A 69 15.54 -21.08 -6.83
CA GLY A 69 16.36 -19.92 -7.01
C GLY A 69 16.58 -19.12 -5.74
N ARG A 70 17.05 -17.88 -5.91
CA ARG A 70 17.50 -17.01 -4.80
C ARG A 70 16.46 -16.79 -3.69
N ARG A 71 15.18 -16.58 -4.04
CA ARG A 71 14.03 -16.51 -3.10
C ARG A 71 13.23 -17.80 -3.07
N GLY A 72 13.27 -18.57 -4.16
CA GLY A 72 12.45 -19.76 -4.35
C GLY A 72 12.61 -20.81 -3.26
N VAL A 73 13.84 -21.01 -2.74
CA VAL A 73 14.06 -21.96 -1.63
C VAL A 73 13.30 -21.57 -0.37
N LEU A 74 13.29 -20.28 -0.01
CA LEU A 74 12.55 -19.77 1.13
C LEU A 74 11.02 -19.90 0.91
N TYR A 75 10.56 -19.58 -0.29
CA TYR A 75 9.14 -19.71 -0.67
C TYR A 75 8.68 -21.17 -0.66
N GLY A 76 9.53 -22.09 -1.09
CA GLY A 76 9.25 -23.53 -1.02
C GLY A 76 9.15 -24.05 0.41
N VAL A 77 9.97 -23.53 1.32
CA VAL A 77 9.85 -23.84 2.76
C VAL A 77 8.52 -23.33 3.29
N TYR A 78 8.14 -22.08 3.05
CA TYR A 78 6.84 -21.55 3.51
C TYR A 78 5.64 -22.29 2.89
N GLU A 79 5.71 -22.64 1.61
CA GLU A 79 4.68 -23.46 0.95
C GLU A 79 4.52 -24.81 1.63
N SER A 80 5.66 -25.45 2.00
CA SER A 80 5.64 -26.74 2.69
C SER A 80 5.03 -26.64 4.08
N LEU A 81 5.34 -25.59 4.84
CA LEU A 81 4.78 -25.32 6.15
C LEU A 81 3.26 -25.06 6.08
N GLU A 82 2.82 -24.30 5.09
CA GLU A 82 1.39 -24.04 4.91
C GLU A 82 0.61 -25.30 4.50
N ARG A 83 1.08 -26.00 3.46
CA ARG A 83 0.31 -27.09 2.85
C ARG A 83 0.40 -28.41 3.61
N PHE A 84 1.57 -28.73 4.14
CA PHE A 84 1.83 -30.04 4.72
C PHE A 84 1.85 -30.04 6.24
N ALA A 85 1.96 -28.88 6.88
CA ALA A 85 1.86 -28.73 8.34
C ALA A 85 0.62 -27.96 8.79
N GLY A 86 -0.10 -27.27 7.89
CA GLY A 86 -1.25 -26.45 8.22
C GLY A 86 -0.92 -25.16 8.98
N ILE A 87 0.32 -24.68 8.86
CA ILE A 87 0.72 -23.40 9.45
C ILE A 87 0.22 -22.26 8.55
N GLU A 88 -0.55 -21.32 9.11
CA GLU A 88 -1.12 -20.20 8.35
C GLU A 88 -0.54 -18.88 8.83
N PHE A 89 0.13 -18.15 7.95
CA PHE A 89 0.66 -16.80 8.21
C PHE A 89 -0.38 -15.76 7.78
N LEU A 90 -1.31 -15.39 8.69
CA LEU A 90 -2.49 -14.59 8.34
C LEU A 90 -2.27 -13.07 8.47
N SER A 91 -1.46 -12.66 9.46
CA SER A 91 -1.01 -11.29 9.66
C SER A 91 0.31 -11.28 10.41
N VAL A 92 0.88 -10.10 10.61
CA VAL A 92 2.10 -9.94 11.44
C VAL A 92 1.91 -10.52 12.83
N ASN A 93 0.72 -10.33 13.42
CA ASN A 93 0.40 -10.73 14.80
C ASN A 93 -0.33 -12.08 14.89
N THR A 94 -0.77 -12.66 13.77
CA THR A 94 -1.59 -13.86 13.78
C THR A 94 -1.00 -14.93 12.86
N THR A 95 -0.37 -15.93 13.49
CA THR A 95 0.03 -17.17 12.83
C THR A 95 -0.70 -18.34 13.50
N VAL A 96 -1.37 -19.15 12.71
CA VAL A 96 -2.02 -20.37 13.19
C VAL A 96 -1.04 -21.53 13.10
N VAL A 97 -0.83 -22.21 14.21
CA VAL A 97 -0.05 -23.46 14.27
C VAL A 97 -1.00 -24.53 14.84
N PRO A 98 -1.23 -25.66 14.16
CA PRO A 98 -2.07 -26.72 14.67
C PRO A 98 -1.51 -27.32 15.99
N GLU A 99 -2.33 -27.43 17.04
CA GLU A 99 -1.89 -27.90 18.39
C GLU A 99 -1.18 -29.26 18.39
N LYS A 100 -1.57 -30.15 17.51
CA LYS A 100 -0.96 -31.50 17.35
C LYS A 100 -0.56 -31.74 15.90
N GLY A 101 -0.17 -30.63 15.22
CA GLY A 101 0.22 -30.69 13.82
C GLY A 101 1.56 -31.43 13.63
N ALA A 102 1.66 -32.12 12.52
CA ALA A 102 2.92 -32.68 12.03
C ALA A 102 3.05 -32.29 10.55
N LEU A 103 4.28 -32.06 10.08
CA LEU A 103 4.53 -31.89 8.66
C LEU A 103 4.59 -33.25 7.98
N VAL A 104 3.55 -33.58 7.21
CA VAL A 104 3.42 -34.89 6.54
C VAL A 104 3.52 -34.70 5.04
N LEU A 105 4.54 -35.31 4.43
CA LEU A 105 4.75 -35.24 2.99
C LEU A 105 3.89 -36.25 2.24
N PRO A 106 3.23 -35.84 1.14
CA PRO A 106 2.67 -36.81 0.20
C PRO A 106 3.76 -37.76 -0.32
N GLU A 107 3.43 -39.04 -0.48
CA GLU A 107 4.39 -40.06 -0.93
C GLU A 107 4.96 -39.73 -2.33
N ALA A 108 4.10 -39.30 -3.24
CA ALA A 108 4.45 -38.97 -4.62
C ALA A 108 4.72 -37.46 -4.83
N LEU A 109 5.16 -36.73 -3.77
CA LEU A 109 5.44 -35.31 -3.91
C LEU A 109 6.61 -35.07 -4.86
N ASP A 110 6.33 -34.49 -6.00
CA ASP A 110 7.29 -33.95 -6.97
C ASP A 110 6.59 -32.88 -7.80
N GLU A 111 6.71 -31.63 -7.40
CA GLU A 111 6.03 -30.53 -8.05
C GLU A 111 6.91 -29.28 -8.15
N THR A 112 6.73 -28.54 -9.24
CA THR A 112 7.39 -27.25 -9.45
C THR A 112 6.35 -26.14 -9.45
N GLN A 113 6.65 -25.05 -8.76
CA GLN A 113 5.81 -23.86 -8.73
C GLN A 113 6.57 -22.64 -9.26
N GLN A 114 5.83 -21.79 -9.97
CA GLN A 114 6.29 -20.50 -10.49
C GLN A 114 5.21 -19.45 -10.16
N PRO A 115 5.59 -18.21 -9.83
CA PRO A 115 4.62 -17.15 -9.61
C PRO A 115 3.98 -16.70 -10.92
N ALA A 116 2.73 -16.24 -10.85
CA ALA A 116 2.04 -15.65 -11.99
C ALA A 116 2.60 -14.27 -12.38
N PHE A 117 3.19 -13.55 -11.44
CA PHE A 117 3.79 -12.22 -11.65
C PHE A 117 5.25 -12.18 -11.19
N GLU A 118 6.09 -11.52 -11.97
CA GLU A 118 7.52 -11.33 -11.68
C GLU A 118 7.74 -10.34 -10.52
N LEU A 119 6.94 -9.25 -10.46
CA LEU A 119 6.86 -8.36 -9.30
C LEU A 119 5.49 -8.52 -8.63
N ARG A 120 5.51 -8.72 -7.33
CA ARG A 120 4.33 -8.89 -6.47
C ARG A 120 4.43 -7.92 -5.31
N GLU A 121 3.71 -6.81 -5.43
CA GLU A 121 3.77 -5.70 -4.47
C GLU A 121 2.36 -5.30 -4.00
N PRO A 122 1.77 -6.04 -3.05
CA PRO A 122 0.60 -5.55 -2.32
C PRO A 122 1.07 -4.44 -1.38
N LEU A 123 0.74 -3.19 -1.71
CA LEU A 123 1.18 -2.02 -0.94
C LEU A 123 0.24 -1.78 0.24
N TRP A 124 0.34 -2.64 1.26
CA TRP A 124 -0.37 -2.56 2.51
C TRP A 124 0.61 -2.40 3.67
N TYR A 125 0.23 -1.66 4.71
CA TYR A 125 1.11 -1.24 5.79
C TYR A 125 1.94 -2.39 6.38
N ASP A 126 1.30 -3.48 6.80
CA ASP A 126 1.98 -4.62 7.41
C ASP A 126 2.95 -5.34 6.46
N ALA A 127 2.57 -5.50 5.20
CA ALA A 127 3.44 -6.10 4.20
C ALA A 127 4.66 -5.23 3.87
N MET A 128 4.50 -3.90 3.89
CA MET A 128 5.60 -2.96 3.62
C MET A 128 6.59 -2.87 4.77
N ASN A 129 6.09 -2.93 6.02
CA ASN A 129 6.90 -2.64 7.20
C ASN A 129 7.45 -3.89 7.90
N ASN A 130 7.10 -5.10 7.41
CA ASN A 130 7.53 -6.36 7.99
C ASN A 130 8.10 -7.29 6.92
N PRO A 131 9.41 -7.24 6.66
CA PRO A 131 10.04 -8.04 5.59
C PRO A 131 9.89 -9.55 5.79
N ASP A 132 9.90 -10.06 7.03
CA ASP A 132 9.67 -11.48 7.31
C ASP A 132 8.24 -11.89 6.94
N PHE A 133 7.24 -11.06 7.28
CA PHE A 133 5.84 -11.32 6.90
C PHE A 133 5.66 -11.25 5.38
N ALA A 134 6.26 -10.26 4.72
CA ALA A 134 6.27 -10.17 3.27
C ALA A 134 6.85 -11.43 2.61
N ALA A 135 7.98 -11.93 3.10
CA ALA A 135 8.60 -13.15 2.60
C ALA A 135 7.70 -14.39 2.79
N ARG A 136 7.01 -14.53 3.95
CA ARG A 136 6.03 -15.60 4.22
C ARG A 136 4.85 -15.56 3.24
N LEU A 137 4.46 -14.39 2.80
CA LEU A 137 3.42 -14.21 1.78
C LEU A 137 3.94 -14.31 0.34
N LYS A 138 5.22 -14.62 0.13
CA LYS A 138 5.90 -14.68 -1.17
C LYS A 138 5.88 -13.34 -1.94
N ILE A 139 5.79 -12.23 -1.23
CA ILE A 139 5.99 -10.88 -1.75
C ILE A 139 7.48 -10.71 -2.07
N ASN A 140 7.82 -9.97 -3.14
CA ASN A 140 9.21 -9.78 -3.56
C ASN A 140 9.55 -8.33 -3.87
N ALA A 141 8.87 -7.39 -3.24
CA ALA A 141 9.05 -5.96 -3.41
C ALA A 141 10.21 -5.40 -2.55
N ALA A 142 10.34 -4.08 -2.53
CA ALA A 142 11.53 -3.37 -2.05
C ALA A 142 11.90 -3.60 -0.57
N GLN A 143 10.96 -4.02 0.29
CA GLN A 143 11.20 -4.28 1.71
C GLN A 143 12.01 -5.55 2.00
N LEU A 144 12.19 -6.45 1.01
CA LEU A 144 12.94 -7.68 1.24
C LEU A 144 14.43 -7.41 1.40
N GLU A 145 14.99 -8.01 2.45
CA GLU A 145 16.41 -7.97 2.79
C GLU A 145 17.20 -9.09 2.09
N GLU A 146 18.52 -9.07 2.18
CA GLU A 146 19.40 -10.08 1.59
C GLU A 146 19.09 -11.50 2.09
N ARG A 147 18.75 -11.63 3.40
CA ARG A 147 18.36 -12.93 3.99
C ARG A 147 17.09 -13.51 3.39
N HIS A 148 16.23 -12.70 2.77
CA HIS A 148 15.05 -13.17 2.05
C HIS A 148 15.34 -13.42 0.55
N GLY A 149 16.55 -13.14 0.11
CA GLY A 149 16.97 -13.18 -1.31
C GLY A 149 16.81 -11.83 -2.03
N GLY A 150 16.53 -10.72 -1.31
CA GLY A 150 16.39 -9.38 -1.86
C GLY A 150 15.14 -9.17 -2.72
N CYS A 151 14.94 -7.94 -3.18
CA CYS A 151 13.79 -7.59 -4.02
C CYS A 151 13.92 -8.09 -5.48
N SER A 152 12.80 -8.18 -6.18
CA SER A 152 12.73 -8.56 -7.60
C SER A 152 13.13 -7.39 -8.51
N HIS A 153 12.46 -6.26 -8.36
CA HIS A 153 12.68 -5.08 -9.17
C HIS A 153 13.43 -4.03 -8.35
N VAL A 154 14.66 -3.74 -8.76
CA VAL A 154 15.47 -2.68 -8.15
C VAL A 154 15.23 -1.40 -8.92
N PHE A 155 14.35 -0.55 -8.39
CA PHE A 155 14.08 0.78 -8.93
C PHE A 155 15.15 1.79 -8.45
N ASP A 156 15.36 2.83 -9.24
CA ASP A 156 16.13 3.98 -8.78
C ASP A 156 15.40 4.68 -7.62
N THR A 157 16.15 5.19 -6.64
CA THR A 157 15.56 5.80 -5.43
C THR A 157 14.91 7.15 -5.67
N VAL A 158 15.36 7.88 -6.70
CA VAL A 158 14.82 9.21 -7.08
C VAL A 158 13.81 9.09 -8.21
N LEU A 159 14.11 8.26 -9.22
CA LEU A 159 13.24 8.04 -10.38
C LEU A 159 12.46 6.73 -10.21
N ARG A 160 11.81 6.58 -9.04
CA ARG A 160 11.02 5.39 -8.73
C ARG A 160 9.56 5.58 -9.14
N ASN A 161 9.02 4.63 -9.86
CA ASN A 161 7.61 4.35 -10.18
C ASN A 161 6.85 5.48 -10.88
N CYS A 162 6.75 6.70 -10.33
CA CYS A 162 5.79 7.68 -10.81
C CYS A 162 6.25 9.13 -10.58
N HIS A 163 5.62 10.05 -11.32
CA HIS A 163 5.72 11.50 -11.10
C HIS A 163 7.16 12.02 -11.08
N THR A 164 7.90 11.73 -12.18
CA THR A 164 9.34 12.04 -12.23
C THR A 164 9.67 13.24 -13.11
N PHE A 165 8.74 13.78 -13.89
CA PHE A 165 9.01 14.91 -14.79
C PHE A 165 9.52 16.13 -14.04
N GLY A 166 8.87 16.49 -12.91
CA GLY A 166 9.31 17.60 -12.09
C GLY A 166 10.69 17.40 -11.44
N ARG A 167 11.09 16.13 -11.18
CA ARG A 167 12.42 15.78 -10.67
C ARG A 167 13.48 15.80 -11.76
N LEU A 168 13.12 15.42 -12.98
CA LEU A 168 14.00 15.41 -14.14
C LEU A 168 14.25 16.82 -14.71
N LEU A 169 13.22 17.67 -14.66
CA LEU A 169 13.28 19.04 -15.15
C LEU A 169 12.52 19.99 -14.18
N PRO A 170 13.15 20.38 -13.05
CA PRO A 170 12.52 21.23 -12.05
C PRO A 170 12.16 22.62 -12.60
N GLN A 171 10.92 23.07 -12.36
CA GLN A 171 10.42 24.35 -12.85
C GLN A 171 11.18 25.55 -12.29
N GLU A 172 11.66 25.43 -11.06
CA GLU A 172 12.43 26.44 -10.33
C GLU A 172 13.73 26.80 -11.05
N GLU A 173 14.33 25.82 -11.74
CA GLU A 173 15.59 25.98 -12.45
C GLU A 173 15.41 26.49 -13.89
N TYR A 174 14.33 26.04 -14.56
CA TYR A 174 14.25 26.20 -16.02
C TYR A 174 13.11 27.14 -16.47
N PHE A 175 11.99 27.26 -15.76
CA PHE A 175 10.78 27.87 -16.30
C PHE A 175 10.97 29.35 -16.68
N GLU A 176 11.69 30.14 -15.90
CA GLU A 176 11.87 31.58 -16.18
C GLU A 176 12.63 31.86 -17.48
N LYS A 177 13.55 30.96 -17.84
CA LYS A 177 14.39 31.09 -19.05
C LYS A 177 13.81 30.31 -20.24
N HIS A 178 13.10 29.20 -19.95
CA HIS A 178 12.65 28.22 -20.91
C HIS A 178 11.21 27.78 -20.63
N PRO A 179 10.22 28.69 -20.65
CA PRO A 179 8.82 28.33 -20.44
C PRO A 179 8.32 27.32 -21.49
N GLU A 180 8.93 27.28 -22.69
CA GLU A 180 8.61 26.34 -23.77
C GLU A 180 8.96 24.86 -23.44
N TYR A 181 9.69 24.59 -22.36
CA TYR A 181 9.98 23.25 -21.90
C TYR A 181 8.78 22.60 -21.22
N TYR A 182 7.83 23.41 -20.75
CA TYR A 182 6.64 22.98 -20.02
C TYR A 182 5.39 23.03 -20.89
N SER A 183 4.33 22.36 -20.43
CA SER A 183 3.10 22.21 -21.20
C SER A 183 2.47 23.57 -21.55
N GLU A 184 1.99 23.67 -22.77
CA GLU A 184 1.07 24.70 -23.18
C GLU A 184 -0.35 24.22 -22.96
N TRP A 185 -1.15 25.01 -22.28
CA TRP A 185 -2.56 24.76 -22.02
C TRP A 185 -3.36 26.05 -22.25
N ASN A 186 -4.40 25.98 -23.07
CA ASN A 186 -5.17 27.16 -23.48
C ASN A 186 -4.29 28.29 -24.03
N GLY A 187 -3.29 27.94 -24.86
CA GLY A 187 -2.41 28.92 -25.54
C GLY A 187 -1.37 29.57 -24.61
N LYS A 188 -1.19 29.11 -23.38
CA LYS A 188 -0.20 29.65 -22.42
C LYS A 188 0.68 28.57 -21.83
N ARG A 189 1.97 28.84 -21.70
CA ARG A 189 2.88 27.96 -20.96
C ARG A 189 2.58 28.03 -19.47
N ARG A 190 2.49 26.86 -18.83
CA ARG A 190 2.05 26.75 -17.44
C ARG A 190 3.22 26.64 -16.49
N ARG A 191 3.14 27.40 -15.39
CA ARG A 191 3.94 27.21 -14.18
C ARG A 191 3.07 26.54 -13.10
N GLY A 192 3.67 25.82 -12.17
CA GLY A 192 2.96 25.09 -11.12
C GLY A 192 2.51 23.71 -11.61
N ARG A 193 1.25 23.36 -11.43
CA ARG A 193 0.69 22.08 -11.92
C ARG A 193 0.81 21.95 -13.43
N THR A 194 1.88 21.33 -13.92
CA THR A 194 2.21 21.25 -15.35
C THR A 194 2.86 19.93 -15.71
N GLN A 195 2.92 19.64 -17.01
CA GLN A 195 3.69 18.55 -17.57
C GLN A 195 4.85 19.12 -18.41
N LEU A 196 5.67 18.29 -19.00
CA LEU A 196 6.71 18.69 -19.96
C LEU A 196 6.14 18.79 -21.38
N CYS A 197 6.77 19.62 -22.22
CA CYS A 197 6.52 19.64 -23.66
C CYS A 197 7.29 18.51 -24.34
N LEU A 198 6.65 17.36 -24.56
CA LEU A 198 7.29 16.10 -24.95
C LEU A 198 7.76 16.06 -26.43
N THR A 199 7.44 17.10 -27.21
CA THR A 199 7.96 17.27 -28.57
C THR A 199 9.11 18.28 -28.66
N ASN A 200 9.53 18.83 -27.53
CA ASN A 200 10.67 19.77 -27.48
C ASN A 200 11.97 18.98 -27.43
N PRO A 201 12.90 19.19 -28.41
CA PRO A 201 14.17 18.42 -28.48
C PRO A 201 15.15 18.72 -27.33
N ASP A 202 15.12 19.94 -26.79
CA ASP A 202 16.01 20.29 -25.67
C ASP A 202 15.52 19.60 -24.37
N VAL A 203 14.21 19.48 -24.16
CA VAL A 203 13.62 18.70 -23.07
C VAL A 203 14.08 17.23 -23.17
N LEU A 204 14.00 16.63 -24.34
CA LEU A 204 14.48 15.27 -24.59
C LEU A 204 15.95 15.11 -24.20
N LYS A 205 16.80 16.04 -24.64
CA LYS A 205 18.24 16.02 -24.36
C LYS A 205 18.53 16.12 -22.86
N ILE A 206 17.88 17.06 -22.18
CA ILE A 206 18.09 17.29 -20.73
C ILE A 206 17.62 16.06 -19.94
N VAL A 207 16.40 15.55 -20.21
CA VAL A 207 15.85 14.40 -19.52
C VAL A 207 16.73 13.16 -19.73
N THR A 208 17.19 12.91 -20.96
CA THR A 208 18.10 11.80 -21.25
C THR A 208 19.38 11.89 -20.44
N GLN A 209 19.98 13.07 -20.38
CA GLN A 209 21.19 13.31 -19.59
C GLN A 209 20.96 13.09 -18.09
N LYS A 210 19.82 13.55 -17.55
CA LYS A 210 19.46 13.34 -16.15
C LYS A 210 19.23 11.85 -15.83
N VAL A 211 18.65 11.10 -16.73
CA VAL A 211 18.51 9.63 -16.58
C VAL A 211 19.91 8.97 -16.57
N PHE A 212 20.84 9.39 -17.42
CA PHE A 212 22.22 8.89 -17.39
C PHE A 212 22.91 9.17 -16.04
N GLU A 213 22.80 10.39 -15.54
CA GLU A 213 23.33 10.78 -14.23
C GLU A 213 22.79 9.89 -13.11
N ARG A 214 21.48 9.55 -13.17
CA ARG A 214 20.86 8.64 -12.20
C ARG A 214 21.35 7.19 -12.33
N ILE A 215 21.54 6.70 -13.54
CA ILE A 215 22.08 5.34 -13.80
C ILE A 215 23.51 5.24 -13.23
N GLU A 216 24.32 6.27 -13.43
CA GLU A 216 25.70 6.33 -12.94
C GLU A 216 25.75 6.43 -11.41
N ALA A 217 24.83 7.20 -10.80
CA ALA A 217 24.71 7.34 -9.35
C ALA A 217 24.16 6.07 -8.67
N ASN A 218 23.32 5.29 -9.36
CA ASN A 218 22.72 4.06 -8.81
C ASN A 218 22.84 2.88 -9.81
N PRO A 219 24.06 2.36 -10.01
CA PRO A 219 24.29 1.30 -11.03
C PRO A 219 23.60 -0.02 -10.70
N LYS A 220 23.21 -0.27 -9.46
CA LYS A 220 22.45 -1.45 -9.04
C LYS A 220 20.99 -1.41 -9.48
N ALA A 221 20.40 -0.22 -9.64
CA ALA A 221 19.04 -0.08 -10.12
C ALA A 221 18.93 -0.56 -11.57
N LYS A 222 17.84 -1.25 -11.87
CA LYS A 222 17.49 -1.70 -13.22
C LYS A 222 16.44 -0.81 -13.85
N TYR A 223 15.52 -0.27 -13.07
CA TYR A 223 14.34 0.48 -13.51
C TYR A 223 14.46 1.95 -13.16
N PHE A 224 14.20 2.83 -14.15
CA PHE A 224 14.28 4.28 -14.02
C PHE A 224 13.01 4.90 -14.59
N GLY A 225 12.27 5.65 -13.77
CA GLY A 225 11.01 6.27 -14.17
C GLY A 225 11.23 7.52 -15.02
N VAL A 226 10.58 7.58 -16.16
CA VAL A 226 10.39 8.80 -16.98
C VAL A 226 8.89 8.93 -17.19
N ALA A 227 8.22 9.51 -16.21
CA ALA A 227 6.78 9.45 -16.07
C ALA A 227 6.18 10.83 -15.79
N GLN A 228 4.97 11.03 -16.31
CA GLN A 228 4.15 12.20 -16.07
C GLN A 228 3.96 12.50 -14.57
N ASP A 229 3.84 13.78 -14.22
CA ASP A 229 3.44 14.21 -12.90
C ASP A 229 1.93 14.06 -12.69
N ASP A 230 1.46 14.12 -11.43
CA ASP A 230 0.06 13.90 -11.06
C ASP A 230 -0.84 15.10 -11.39
N TRP A 231 -0.75 15.55 -12.64
CA TRP A 231 -1.52 16.67 -13.14
C TRP A 231 -2.11 16.39 -14.52
N GLY A 232 -3.34 16.83 -14.76
CA GLY A 232 -4.05 16.65 -16.03
C GLY A 232 -3.59 17.55 -17.17
N PHE A 233 -2.70 18.52 -16.95
CA PHE A 233 -2.36 19.58 -17.91
C PHE A 233 -1.26 19.15 -18.90
N TYR A 234 -1.53 18.14 -19.73
CA TYR A 234 -0.64 17.74 -20.82
C TYR A 234 -0.46 18.87 -21.85
N CYS A 235 0.61 18.81 -22.64
CA CYS A 235 0.94 19.88 -23.59
C CYS A 235 0.02 19.86 -24.82
N THR A 236 -0.65 20.98 -25.08
CA THR A 236 -1.52 21.19 -26.25
C THR A 236 -0.89 22.09 -27.33
N CYS A 237 0.43 22.33 -27.32
CA CYS A 237 1.09 23.07 -28.38
C CYS A 237 0.94 22.35 -29.74
N THR A 238 1.10 23.08 -30.83
CA THR A 238 0.87 22.58 -32.21
C THR A 238 1.55 21.22 -32.47
N ASN A 239 2.79 21.04 -32.02
CA ASN A 239 3.53 19.82 -32.26
C ASN A 239 2.99 18.65 -31.44
N CYS A 240 2.70 18.85 -30.13
CA CYS A 240 2.13 17.81 -29.27
C CYS A 240 0.73 17.43 -29.77
N ALA A 241 -0.12 18.41 -30.08
CA ALA A 241 -1.46 18.16 -30.59
C ALA A 241 -1.46 17.40 -31.93
N ALA A 242 -0.50 17.66 -32.82
CA ALA A 242 -0.36 16.92 -34.07
C ALA A 242 0.00 15.43 -33.82
N VAL A 243 0.89 15.16 -32.85
CA VAL A 243 1.22 13.79 -32.46
C VAL A 243 0.02 13.09 -31.84
N ASP A 244 -0.69 13.75 -30.92
CA ASP A 244 -1.87 13.19 -30.26
C ASP A 244 -2.98 12.84 -31.26
N ALA A 245 -3.21 13.71 -32.26
CA ALA A 245 -4.15 13.46 -33.34
C ALA A 245 -3.73 12.26 -34.23
N GLU A 246 -2.44 12.14 -34.54
CA GLU A 246 -1.89 11.03 -35.32
C GLU A 246 -2.02 9.70 -34.58
N GLU A 247 -1.80 9.70 -33.26
CA GLU A 247 -1.81 8.52 -32.41
C GLU A 247 -3.21 8.21 -31.82
N GLU A 248 -4.19 9.08 -32.04
CA GLU A 248 -5.53 8.99 -31.46
C GLU A 248 -5.51 8.83 -29.94
N SER A 249 -4.45 9.35 -29.29
CA SER A 249 -4.18 9.21 -27.87
C SER A 249 -3.15 10.25 -27.40
N HIS A 250 -3.37 10.82 -26.23
CA HIS A 250 -2.38 11.67 -25.55
C HIS A 250 -1.14 10.90 -25.08
N ALA A 251 -1.20 9.55 -24.97
CA ALA A 251 -0.01 8.72 -24.75
C ALA A 251 0.94 8.73 -25.94
N GLY A 252 0.52 9.20 -27.12
CA GLY A 252 1.36 9.21 -28.31
C GLY A 252 2.66 10.00 -28.14
N ALA A 253 2.54 11.24 -27.71
CA ALA A 253 3.70 12.10 -27.43
C ALA A 253 4.56 11.51 -26.30
N LEU A 254 3.93 10.97 -25.24
CA LEU A 254 4.63 10.34 -24.11
C LEU A 254 5.44 9.13 -24.54
N VAL A 255 4.86 8.19 -25.27
CA VAL A 255 5.55 6.96 -25.71
C VAL A 255 6.68 7.27 -26.69
N ARG A 256 6.48 8.22 -27.62
CA ARG A 256 7.56 8.67 -28.53
C ARG A 256 8.74 9.24 -27.74
N PHE A 257 8.47 10.10 -26.77
CA PHE A 257 9.49 10.70 -25.92
C PHE A 257 10.24 9.65 -25.07
N VAL A 258 9.50 8.80 -24.36
CA VAL A 258 10.09 7.73 -23.53
C VAL A 258 10.88 6.75 -24.35
N ASN A 259 10.40 6.38 -25.54
CA ASN A 259 11.13 5.52 -26.48
C ASN A 259 12.47 6.15 -26.90
N ALA A 260 12.51 7.47 -27.16
CA ALA A 260 13.74 8.15 -27.51
C ALA A 260 14.75 8.18 -26.35
N VAL A 261 14.28 8.42 -25.12
CA VAL A 261 15.13 8.29 -23.92
C VAL A 261 15.64 6.86 -23.77
N ALA A 262 14.74 5.86 -23.89
CA ALA A 262 15.07 4.45 -23.72
C ALA A 262 16.05 3.94 -24.79
N GLU A 263 16.01 4.52 -26.02
CA GLU A 263 16.96 4.21 -27.07
C GLU A 263 18.38 4.62 -26.70
N GLU A 264 18.55 5.82 -26.20
CA GLU A 264 19.85 6.33 -25.75
C GLU A 264 20.36 5.57 -24.51
N VAL A 265 19.43 5.22 -23.58
CA VAL A 265 19.75 4.36 -22.43
C VAL A 265 20.24 2.99 -22.87
N GLU A 266 19.58 2.34 -23.85
CA GLU A 266 19.99 1.01 -24.34
C GLU A 266 21.37 1.04 -24.99
N LYS A 267 21.70 2.10 -25.75
CA LYS A 267 23.00 2.28 -26.38
C LYS A 267 24.14 2.38 -25.36
N LYS A 268 23.93 3.13 -24.27
CA LYS A 268 24.98 3.42 -23.28
C LYS A 268 24.98 2.43 -22.12
N TYR A 269 23.80 1.97 -21.69
CA TYR A 269 23.60 1.12 -20.51
C TYR A 269 22.67 -0.05 -20.82
N PRO A 270 23.12 -1.03 -21.62
CA PRO A 270 22.30 -2.17 -21.99
C PRO A 270 21.78 -2.92 -20.76
N GLY A 271 20.50 -3.33 -20.83
CA GLY A 271 19.82 -4.04 -19.74
C GLY A 271 19.09 -3.15 -18.72
N LYS A 272 19.24 -1.81 -18.81
CA LYS A 272 18.41 -0.88 -18.05
C LYS A 272 17.05 -0.70 -18.70
N VAL A 273 16.03 -0.48 -17.87
CA VAL A 273 14.63 -0.36 -18.28
C VAL A 273 14.12 1.04 -17.91
N VAL A 274 13.45 1.68 -18.85
CA VAL A 274 12.74 2.95 -18.60
C VAL A 274 11.28 2.65 -18.31
N GLU A 275 10.81 3.04 -17.13
CA GLU A 275 9.41 2.88 -16.73
C GLU A 275 8.65 4.18 -17.00
N THR A 276 7.39 4.06 -17.40
CA THR A 276 6.49 5.22 -17.60
C THR A 276 5.07 4.88 -17.22
N LEU A 277 4.28 5.91 -16.86
CA LEU A 277 2.86 5.74 -16.53
C LEU A 277 1.98 5.72 -17.78
N ALA A 278 0.96 4.87 -17.74
CA ALA A 278 -0.25 4.94 -18.55
C ALA A 278 -1.43 5.25 -17.62
N TYR A 279 -1.65 6.54 -17.34
CA TYR A 279 -2.45 7.03 -16.22
C TYR A 279 -3.29 8.25 -16.62
N GLN A 280 -4.58 8.22 -16.29
CA GLN A 280 -5.50 9.31 -16.62
C GLN A 280 -5.42 9.69 -18.11
N TRP A 281 -4.90 10.86 -18.44
CA TRP A 281 -4.84 11.39 -19.81
C TRP A 281 -3.97 10.55 -20.76
N SER A 282 -2.99 9.79 -20.25
CA SER A 282 -2.14 8.89 -21.05
C SER A 282 -2.54 7.40 -20.96
N ARG A 283 -3.68 7.06 -20.31
CA ARG A 283 -4.09 5.67 -20.10
C ARG A 283 -4.36 4.92 -21.42
N LYS A 284 -5.00 5.58 -22.39
CA LYS A 284 -5.27 4.98 -23.70
C LYS A 284 -3.98 4.78 -24.48
N PRO A 285 -3.66 3.56 -24.96
CA PRO A 285 -2.42 3.31 -25.71
C PRO A 285 -2.40 4.04 -27.05
N PRO A 286 -1.21 4.43 -27.57
CA PRO A 286 -1.09 5.06 -28.90
C PRO A 286 -1.42 4.06 -30.03
N LYS A 287 -1.98 4.58 -31.10
CA LYS A 287 -2.43 3.78 -32.26
C LYS A 287 -1.28 3.24 -33.10
N LYS A 288 -0.27 4.05 -33.36
CA LYS A 288 0.82 3.76 -34.31
C LYS A 288 2.14 3.41 -33.62
N THR A 289 2.53 4.25 -32.65
CA THR A 289 3.80 4.07 -31.95
C THR A 289 3.76 2.87 -31.01
N ARG A 290 4.75 1.99 -31.10
CA ARG A 290 4.93 0.84 -30.22
C ARG A 290 5.97 1.16 -29.17
N VAL A 291 5.79 0.64 -27.95
CA VAL A 291 6.81 0.75 -26.90
C VAL A 291 8.04 -0.10 -27.22
N ARG A 292 9.22 0.40 -26.90
CA ARG A 292 10.48 -0.34 -27.05
C ARG A 292 10.55 -1.49 -26.03
N LYS A 293 11.40 -2.49 -26.32
CA LYS A 293 11.59 -3.66 -25.44
C LYS A 293 12.10 -3.30 -24.04
N ASN A 294 12.85 -2.22 -23.94
CA ASN A 294 13.36 -1.70 -22.66
C ASN A 294 12.50 -0.57 -22.09
N VAL A 295 11.23 -0.50 -22.48
CA VAL A 295 10.22 0.39 -21.86
C VAL A 295 9.18 -0.46 -21.17
N MET A 296 8.87 -0.12 -19.91
CA MET A 296 7.85 -0.77 -19.09
C MET A 296 6.70 0.22 -18.80
N PRO A 297 5.59 0.14 -19.53
CA PRO A 297 4.41 0.95 -19.21
C PRO A 297 3.72 0.41 -17.96
N CYS A 298 3.37 1.32 -17.04
CA CYS A 298 2.61 1.05 -15.83
C CYS A 298 1.18 1.55 -16.02
N LEU A 299 0.23 0.64 -16.24
CA LEU A 299 -1.17 0.94 -16.48
C LEU A 299 -1.94 1.03 -15.16
N CYS A 300 -2.57 2.18 -14.91
CA CYS A 300 -3.29 2.49 -13.67
C CYS A 300 -4.80 2.36 -13.84
N SER A 301 -5.47 1.74 -12.85
CA SER A 301 -6.93 1.48 -12.86
C SER A 301 -7.75 2.51 -12.07
N ILE A 302 -7.20 3.70 -11.80
CA ILE A 302 -7.76 4.68 -10.84
C ILE A 302 -9.22 5.09 -11.11
N GLU A 303 -9.64 5.16 -12.38
CA GLU A 303 -10.99 5.58 -12.75
C GLU A 303 -12.03 4.45 -12.75
N CYS A 304 -11.60 3.21 -12.44
CA CYS A 304 -12.48 2.05 -12.48
C CYS A 304 -13.52 2.05 -11.35
N GLU A 305 -14.54 1.27 -11.55
CA GLU A 305 -15.47 0.83 -10.52
C GLU A 305 -14.93 -0.49 -9.92
N PHE A 306 -14.88 -0.60 -8.58
CA PHE A 306 -14.13 -1.63 -7.87
C PHE A 306 -14.98 -2.74 -7.23
N LYS A 307 -16.32 -2.65 -7.23
CA LYS A 307 -17.17 -3.70 -6.67
C LYS A 307 -17.28 -4.91 -7.58
N ASN A 308 -17.36 -4.67 -8.88
CA ASN A 308 -17.56 -5.71 -9.87
C ASN A 308 -16.25 -6.06 -10.57
N PRO A 309 -16.01 -7.36 -10.87
CA PRO A 309 -14.86 -7.73 -11.69
C PRO A 309 -14.87 -7.00 -13.03
N LEU A 310 -13.71 -6.52 -13.48
CA LEU A 310 -13.54 -5.78 -14.73
C LEU A 310 -14.24 -6.47 -15.92
N VAL A 311 -14.06 -7.79 -16.04
CA VAL A 311 -14.61 -8.58 -17.17
C VAL A 311 -16.14 -8.75 -17.13
N ARG A 312 -16.80 -8.47 -16.01
CA ARG A 312 -18.25 -8.58 -15.84
C ARG A 312 -18.93 -7.24 -15.58
N SER A 313 -18.16 -6.20 -15.32
CA SER A 313 -18.67 -4.86 -15.08
C SER A 313 -19.26 -4.26 -16.36
N LYS A 314 -20.38 -3.56 -16.22
CA LYS A 314 -20.98 -2.76 -17.30
C LYS A 314 -20.61 -1.28 -17.18
N HIS A 315 -19.86 -0.91 -16.16
CA HIS A 315 -19.40 0.45 -15.95
C HIS A 315 -18.51 0.89 -17.11
N SER A 316 -18.75 2.08 -17.65
CA SER A 316 -18.09 2.60 -18.85
C SER A 316 -16.57 2.68 -18.67
N GLN A 317 -16.08 3.09 -17.49
CA GLN A 317 -14.66 3.15 -17.21
C GLN A 317 -14.00 1.77 -17.18
N ASN A 318 -14.69 0.75 -16.65
CA ASN A 318 -14.17 -0.62 -16.62
C ASN A 318 -14.08 -1.20 -18.05
N ILE A 319 -15.08 -0.92 -18.89
CA ILE A 319 -15.08 -1.32 -20.31
C ILE A 319 -13.94 -0.63 -21.04
N SER A 320 -13.76 0.68 -20.83
CA SER A 320 -12.67 1.47 -21.41
C SER A 320 -11.31 0.96 -20.94
N PHE A 321 -11.15 0.72 -19.63
CA PHE A 321 -9.92 0.18 -19.07
C PHE A 321 -9.53 -1.18 -19.65
N LEU A 322 -10.50 -2.09 -19.83
CA LEU A 322 -10.26 -3.38 -20.49
C LEU A 322 -9.78 -3.24 -21.93
N ALA A 323 -10.31 -2.26 -22.67
CA ALA A 323 -9.84 -1.97 -24.02
C ALA A 323 -8.38 -1.46 -23.99
N ASP A 324 -8.08 -0.54 -23.07
CA ASP A 324 -6.72 0.01 -22.88
C ASP A 324 -5.75 -1.09 -22.44
N LEU A 325 -6.12 -1.96 -21.52
CA LEU A 325 -5.33 -3.11 -21.04
C LEU A 325 -4.94 -4.05 -22.22
N ARG A 326 -5.92 -4.39 -23.05
CA ARG A 326 -5.67 -5.22 -24.25
C ARG A 326 -4.78 -4.51 -25.26
N GLY A 327 -4.97 -3.20 -25.41
CA GLY A 327 -4.14 -2.39 -26.31
C GLY A 327 -2.69 -2.33 -25.85
N TRP A 328 -2.42 -2.13 -24.59
CA TRP A 328 -1.07 -2.17 -24.02
C TRP A 328 -0.46 -3.58 -24.07
N ALA A 329 -1.23 -4.62 -23.73
CA ALA A 329 -0.78 -6.01 -23.80
C ALA A 329 -0.40 -6.47 -25.24
N ALA A 330 -0.96 -5.82 -26.26
CA ALA A 330 -0.60 -6.04 -27.66
C ALA A 330 0.73 -5.33 -28.06
N GLN A 331 1.21 -4.41 -27.23
CA GLN A 331 2.40 -3.61 -27.54
C GLN A 331 3.66 -4.05 -26.78
N THR A 332 3.52 -4.68 -25.62
CA THR A 332 4.64 -5.03 -24.75
C THR A 332 4.44 -6.37 -24.06
N ASP A 333 5.53 -7.05 -23.74
CA ASP A 333 5.58 -8.23 -22.87
C ASP A 333 6.06 -7.87 -21.44
N GLN A 334 6.20 -6.58 -21.14
CA GLN A 334 6.63 -6.04 -19.84
C GLN A 334 5.56 -5.09 -19.24
N LEU A 335 4.28 -5.49 -19.32
CA LEU A 335 3.21 -4.68 -18.78
C LEU A 335 3.23 -4.72 -17.25
N TYR A 336 3.21 -3.55 -16.63
CA TYR A 336 3.08 -3.35 -15.20
C TYR A 336 1.69 -2.80 -14.90
N ILE A 337 1.00 -3.33 -13.90
CA ILE A 337 -0.32 -2.86 -13.47
C ILE A 337 -0.19 -2.17 -12.12
N TRP A 338 -0.78 -0.99 -12.02
CA TRP A 338 -1.05 -0.29 -10.78
C TRP A 338 -2.55 -0.36 -10.50
N ASP A 339 -2.94 -1.27 -9.62
CA ASP A 339 -4.32 -1.46 -9.20
C ASP A 339 -4.57 -0.80 -7.84
N TYR A 340 -5.83 -0.43 -7.57
CA TYR A 340 -6.26 0.25 -6.36
C TYR A 340 -7.20 -0.66 -5.59
N THR A 341 -7.00 -0.83 -4.27
CA THR A 341 -7.68 -1.90 -3.52
C THR A 341 -8.39 -1.44 -2.26
N THR A 342 -8.43 -0.12 -2.00
CA THR A 342 -9.04 0.49 -0.81
C THR A 342 -9.68 1.84 -1.13
N ASP A 343 -10.38 2.43 -0.16
CA ASP A 343 -10.88 3.80 -0.23
C ASP A 343 -9.81 4.78 0.27
N TYR A 344 -9.34 5.68 -0.60
CA TYR A 344 -8.33 6.69 -0.25
C TYR A 344 -8.91 7.94 0.39
N ALA A 345 -10.22 8.15 0.32
CA ALA A 345 -10.85 9.21 1.07
C ALA A 345 -10.92 8.87 2.57
N ASN A 346 -11.04 7.56 2.89
CA ASN A 346 -11.08 7.08 4.27
C ASN A 346 -10.76 5.58 4.32
N PHE A 347 -9.54 5.22 4.68
CA PHE A 347 -9.10 3.81 4.79
C PHE A 347 -9.97 2.97 5.75
N LEU A 348 -10.58 3.61 6.75
CA LEU A 348 -11.48 2.95 7.70
C LEU A 348 -12.94 2.88 7.22
N TYR A 349 -13.25 3.35 6.02
CA TYR A 349 -14.59 3.18 5.45
C TYR A 349 -14.75 1.78 4.84
N PRO A 350 -15.89 1.07 5.07
CA PRO A 350 -16.11 -0.26 4.49
C PRO A 350 -16.08 -0.24 2.96
N PHE A 351 -15.17 -1.00 2.36
CA PHE A 351 -14.89 -1.02 0.92
C PHE A 351 -15.04 -2.43 0.33
N PRO A 352 -16.26 -2.87 -0.05
CA PRO A 352 -16.59 -4.25 -0.40
C PRO A 352 -16.16 -4.66 -1.82
N ASN A 353 -14.85 -4.79 -2.05
CA ASN A 353 -14.26 -5.12 -3.34
C ASN A 353 -13.65 -6.54 -3.43
N VAL A 354 -13.61 -7.30 -2.34
CA VAL A 354 -12.84 -8.56 -2.27
C VAL A 354 -13.22 -9.56 -3.35
N TYR A 355 -14.51 -9.67 -3.69
CA TYR A 355 -14.98 -10.59 -4.73
C TYR A 355 -14.59 -10.18 -6.16
N ALA A 356 -14.18 -8.92 -6.38
CA ALA A 356 -13.67 -8.47 -7.67
C ALA A 356 -12.17 -8.76 -7.84
N LEU A 357 -11.39 -8.74 -6.75
CA LEU A 357 -9.93 -8.77 -6.78
C LEU A 357 -9.36 -9.99 -7.52
N GLN A 358 -9.88 -11.20 -7.26
CA GLN A 358 -9.38 -12.42 -7.89
C GLN A 358 -9.52 -12.38 -9.41
N ASP A 359 -10.71 -12.05 -9.90
CA ASP A 359 -11.00 -12.02 -11.34
C ASP A 359 -10.22 -10.88 -12.04
N ASN A 360 -9.99 -9.76 -11.33
CA ASN A 360 -9.15 -8.68 -11.84
C ASN A 360 -7.69 -9.14 -11.98
N ILE A 361 -7.13 -9.79 -10.96
CA ILE A 361 -5.75 -10.31 -11.00
C ILE A 361 -5.60 -11.37 -12.11
N ARG A 362 -6.59 -12.27 -12.29
CA ARG A 362 -6.63 -13.20 -13.45
C ARG A 362 -6.62 -12.44 -14.78
N THR A 363 -7.44 -11.40 -14.87
CA THR A 363 -7.55 -10.57 -16.07
C THR A 363 -6.21 -9.91 -16.40
N PHE A 364 -5.48 -9.41 -15.41
CA PHE A 364 -4.15 -8.84 -15.62
C PHE A 364 -3.15 -9.89 -16.12
N ARG A 365 -3.07 -11.07 -15.48
CA ARG A 365 -2.24 -12.18 -15.93
C ARG A 365 -2.56 -12.59 -17.39
N ASP A 366 -3.83 -12.76 -17.69
CA ASP A 366 -4.31 -13.22 -19.01
C ASP A 366 -4.02 -12.19 -20.12
N ASN A 367 -3.83 -10.92 -19.73
CA ASN A 367 -3.36 -9.84 -20.60
C ASN A 367 -1.86 -9.56 -20.42
N LYS A 368 -1.05 -10.56 -20.08
CA LYS A 368 0.42 -10.55 -20.05
C LYS A 368 1.06 -9.57 -19.08
N ALA A 369 0.34 -9.11 -18.05
CA ALA A 369 0.96 -8.32 -17.02
C ALA A 369 2.05 -9.16 -16.31
N LYS A 370 3.26 -8.61 -16.21
CA LYS A 370 4.41 -9.22 -15.53
C LYS A 370 4.60 -8.71 -14.13
N SER A 371 4.19 -7.50 -13.89
CA SER A 371 4.32 -6.82 -12.60
C SER A 371 2.96 -6.35 -12.12
N LEU A 372 2.70 -6.53 -10.82
CA LEU A 372 1.46 -6.08 -10.19
C LEU A 372 1.76 -5.35 -8.88
N PHE A 373 1.38 -4.09 -8.84
CA PHE A 373 1.36 -3.23 -7.68
C PHE A 373 -0.12 -3.00 -7.29
N ALA A 374 -0.52 -3.57 -6.16
CA ALA A 374 -1.89 -3.43 -5.65
C ALA A 374 -1.88 -2.48 -4.46
N GLN A 375 -2.15 -1.21 -4.74
CA GLN A 375 -2.10 -0.17 -3.73
C GLN A 375 -3.27 -0.31 -2.75
N GLY A 376 -2.93 -0.48 -1.48
CA GLY A 376 -3.85 -0.52 -0.35
C GLY A 376 -3.58 0.61 0.65
N ALA A 377 -4.05 0.44 1.87
CA ALA A 377 -3.74 1.34 2.97
C ALA A 377 -2.27 1.13 3.41
N HIS A 378 -1.42 2.07 3.03
CA HIS A 378 0.03 1.98 3.27
C HIS A 378 0.53 2.98 4.32
N GLN A 379 -0.27 3.98 4.66
CA GLN A 379 0.07 5.04 5.60
C GLN A 379 -0.26 4.67 7.06
N GLY A 380 -1.20 3.74 7.26
CA GLY A 380 -1.61 3.26 8.58
C GLY A 380 -1.96 1.78 8.56
N ARG A 381 -1.84 1.13 9.72
CA ARG A 381 -2.04 -0.33 9.85
C ARG A 381 -3.48 -0.75 9.58
N HIS A 382 -4.46 0.06 10.01
CA HIS A 382 -5.87 -0.33 9.96
C HIS A 382 -6.60 0.27 8.77
N ALA A 383 -7.30 -0.61 8.07
CA ALA A 383 -8.22 -0.29 6.98
C ALA A 383 -9.24 -1.42 6.86
N ASP A 384 -10.24 -1.25 6.00
CA ASP A 384 -11.26 -2.26 5.77
C ASP A 384 -10.66 -3.60 5.32
N PHE A 385 -10.74 -4.59 6.21
CA PHE A 385 -10.19 -5.94 6.00
C PHE A 385 -8.73 -5.94 5.49
N ALA A 386 -7.88 -5.06 6.02
CA ALA A 386 -6.50 -4.87 5.56
C ALA A 386 -5.71 -6.18 5.51
N GLU A 387 -5.75 -6.96 6.58
CA GLU A 387 -5.01 -8.23 6.69
C GLU A 387 -5.54 -9.28 5.72
N LEU A 388 -6.88 -9.39 5.59
CA LEU A 388 -7.51 -10.29 4.63
C LEU A 388 -7.13 -9.92 3.18
N LYS A 389 -7.23 -8.64 2.83
CA LYS A 389 -6.90 -8.16 1.48
C LYS A 389 -5.42 -8.37 1.17
N THR A 390 -4.53 -8.03 2.09
CA THR A 390 -3.09 -8.28 1.97
C THR A 390 -2.80 -9.76 1.71
N TRP A 391 -3.38 -10.64 2.52
CA TRP A 391 -3.17 -12.09 2.42
C TRP A 391 -3.73 -12.65 1.11
N LEU A 392 -4.97 -12.32 0.75
CA LEU A 392 -5.61 -12.81 -0.48
C LEU A 392 -4.89 -12.32 -1.74
N ILE A 393 -4.58 -11.03 -1.82
CA ILE A 393 -3.88 -10.43 -2.97
C ILE A 393 -2.53 -11.12 -3.15
N SER A 394 -1.78 -11.34 -2.07
CA SER A 394 -0.49 -12.04 -2.13
C SER A 394 -0.62 -13.48 -2.64
N LYS A 395 -1.64 -14.23 -2.17
CA LYS A 395 -1.93 -15.58 -2.65
C LYS A 395 -2.26 -15.58 -4.15
N TRP A 396 -3.06 -14.61 -4.62
CA TRP A 396 -3.44 -14.51 -6.03
C TRP A 396 -2.34 -13.93 -6.92
N MET A 397 -1.46 -13.10 -6.40
CA MET A 397 -0.26 -12.68 -7.12
C MET A 397 0.70 -13.84 -7.37
N TRP A 398 0.70 -14.85 -6.49
CA TRP A 398 1.44 -16.10 -6.69
C TRP A 398 0.71 -17.04 -7.65
N ASN A 399 -0.54 -17.37 -7.32
CA ASN A 399 -1.41 -18.22 -8.12
C ASN A 399 -2.85 -17.69 -8.12
N PRO A 400 -3.27 -16.95 -9.16
CA PRO A 400 -4.60 -16.35 -9.22
C PRO A 400 -5.74 -17.37 -9.37
N ASP A 401 -5.42 -18.65 -9.65
CA ASP A 401 -6.42 -19.70 -9.81
C ASP A 401 -6.82 -20.39 -8.50
N GLN A 402 -6.19 -20.03 -7.37
CA GLN A 402 -6.62 -20.51 -6.06
C GLN A 402 -8.04 -20.03 -5.75
N PRO A 403 -9.00 -20.95 -5.48
CA PRO A 403 -10.41 -20.58 -5.32
C PRO A 403 -10.65 -19.75 -4.05
N ILE A 404 -11.42 -18.67 -4.18
CA ILE A 404 -11.68 -17.72 -3.09
C ILE A 404 -12.37 -18.34 -1.87
N LYS A 405 -13.33 -19.27 -2.07
CA LYS A 405 -14.13 -19.82 -0.96
C LYS A 405 -13.29 -20.54 0.10
N PRO A 406 -12.41 -21.50 -0.26
CA PRO A 406 -11.48 -22.11 0.71
C PRO A 406 -10.55 -21.11 1.34
N LEU A 407 -10.03 -20.12 0.61
CA LEU A 407 -9.15 -19.10 1.17
C LEU A 407 -9.86 -18.25 2.22
N LEU A 408 -11.07 -17.78 1.93
CA LEU A 408 -11.89 -17.05 2.90
C LEU A 408 -12.18 -17.92 4.14
N GLN A 409 -12.53 -19.20 3.97
CA GLN A 409 -12.78 -20.10 5.10
C GLN A 409 -11.54 -20.23 5.99
N ARG A 410 -10.36 -20.49 5.41
CA ARG A 410 -9.09 -20.60 6.13
C ARG A 410 -8.77 -19.31 6.89
N PHE A 411 -8.87 -18.15 6.21
CA PHE A 411 -8.59 -16.87 6.83
C PHE A 411 -9.54 -16.58 8.01
N PHE A 412 -10.85 -16.63 7.78
CA PHE A 412 -11.82 -16.30 8.83
C PHE A 412 -11.69 -17.22 10.05
N GLN A 413 -11.55 -18.54 9.84
CA GLN A 413 -11.36 -19.49 10.92
C GLN A 413 -10.06 -19.24 11.70
N GLY A 414 -8.96 -19.02 11.03
CA GLY A 414 -7.66 -18.80 11.66
C GLY A 414 -7.55 -17.43 12.34
N TYR A 415 -8.08 -16.40 11.72
CA TYR A 415 -7.92 -15.00 12.16
C TYR A 415 -8.92 -14.62 13.24
N TYR A 416 -10.19 -15.02 13.12
CA TYR A 416 -11.29 -14.67 14.03
C TYR A 416 -11.71 -15.80 14.97
N GLY A 417 -11.21 -17.04 14.81
CA GLY A 417 -11.49 -18.17 15.69
C GLY A 417 -13.00 -18.41 15.89
N ALA A 418 -13.45 -18.39 17.14
CA ALA A 418 -14.86 -18.60 17.48
C ALA A 418 -15.81 -17.53 16.91
N ALA A 419 -15.32 -16.32 16.63
CA ALA A 419 -16.08 -15.25 16.02
C ALA A 419 -16.21 -15.37 14.49
N ALA A 420 -15.47 -16.29 13.86
CA ALA A 420 -15.44 -16.41 12.41
C ALA A 420 -16.82 -16.51 11.72
N PRO A 421 -17.81 -17.27 12.22
CA PRO A 421 -19.13 -17.35 11.57
C PRO A 421 -19.86 -16.00 11.54
N VAL A 422 -19.75 -15.22 12.61
CA VAL A 422 -20.42 -13.92 12.75
C VAL A 422 -19.74 -12.88 11.87
N VAL A 423 -18.41 -12.79 11.92
CA VAL A 423 -17.64 -11.82 11.11
C VAL A 423 -17.77 -12.17 9.63
N ARG A 424 -17.81 -13.48 9.28
CA ARG A 424 -18.07 -13.91 7.90
C ARG A 424 -19.45 -13.50 7.42
N LYS A 425 -20.47 -13.58 8.25
CA LYS A 425 -21.83 -13.11 7.93
C LYS A 425 -21.84 -11.60 7.67
N TYR A 426 -21.16 -10.80 8.53
CA TYR A 426 -20.99 -9.36 8.30
C TYR A 426 -20.32 -9.10 6.94
N PHE A 427 -19.21 -9.79 6.66
CA PHE A 427 -18.49 -9.67 5.40
C PHE A 427 -19.38 -9.97 4.18
N ASP A 428 -20.11 -11.06 4.21
CA ASP A 428 -21.00 -11.47 3.10
C ASP A 428 -22.14 -10.46 2.91
N GLU A 429 -22.75 -9.97 3.98
CA GLU A 429 -23.82 -8.96 3.92
C GLU A 429 -23.29 -7.61 3.42
N LEU A 430 -22.11 -7.18 3.84
CA LEU A 430 -21.44 -5.97 3.36
C LEU A 430 -21.24 -6.04 1.83
N HIS A 431 -20.71 -7.16 1.34
CA HIS A 431 -20.49 -7.36 -0.09
C HIS A 431 -21.80 -7.54 -0.88
N ALA A 432 -22.89 -7.91 -0.24
CA ALA A 432 -24.21 -8.03 -0.85
C ALA A 432 -24.97 -6.70 -0.95
N LEU A 433 -24.50 -5.62 -0.32
CA LEU A 433 -25.16 -4.31 -0.43
C LEU A 433 -25.28 -3.90 -1.90
N PRO A 434 -26.50 -3.51 -2.36
CA PRO A 434 -26.70 -3.15 -3.74
C PRO A 434 -25.98 -1.86 -4.10
N ARG A 435 -25.46 -1.77 -5.32
CA ARG A 435 -24.90 -0.56 -5.90
C ARG A 435 -25.31 -0.43 -7.36
N PRO A 436 -25.47 0.78 -7.89
CA PRO A 436 -25.73 0.98 -9.31
C PRO A 436 -24.52 0.56 -10.16
N GLU A 437 -24.81 0.18 -11.40
CA GLU A 437 -23.74 -0.17 -12.36
C GLU A 437 -23.04 1.07 -12.92
N GLU A 438 -23.68 2.24 -12.91
CA GLU A 438 -23.17 3.52 -13.40
C GLU A 438 -23.63 4.68 -12.51
N GLY A 439 -22.87 5.77 -12.49
CA GLY A 439 -23.24 7.03 -11.87
C GLY A 439 -22.97 7.07 -10.35
N ILE A 440 -23.77 7.89 -9.67
CA ILE A 440 -23.58 8.13 -8.23
C ILE A 440 -23.87 6.85 -7.44
N GLY A 441 -22.91 6.44 -6.60
CA GLY A 441 -23.03 5.24 -5.74
C GLY A 441 -22.32 4.00 -6.29
N THR A 442 -21.68 4.07 -7.47
CA THR A 442 -20.69 3.06 -7.88
C THR A 442 -19.50 3.09 -6.92
N LEU A 443 -18.87 1.95 -6.69
CA LEU A 443 -17.74 1.88 -5.76
C LEU A 443 -16.46 2.42 -6.41
N ASN A 444 -16.06 3.61 -6.03
CA ASN A 444 -14.81 4.23 -6.45
C ASN A 444 -13.86 4.42 -5.25
N ILE A 445 -12.61 4.74 -5.51
CA ILE A 445 -11.58 4.85 -4.48
C ILE A 445 -11.65 6.14 -3.63
N TYR A 446 -12.63 6.98 -3.85
CA TYR A 446 -12.92 8.20 -3.07
C TYR A 446 -14.40 8.18 -2.64
N GLU A 447 -14.81 7.04 -2.04
CA GLU A 447 -16.19 6.84 -1.60
C GLU A 447 -16.57 7.85 -0.52
N SER A 448 -17.74 8.45 -0.66
CA SER A 448 -18.23 9.41 0.32
C SER A 448 -18.63 8.72 1.63
N LEU A 449 -18.20 9.28 2.75
CA LEU A 449 -18.66 8.87 4.07
C LEU A 449 -20.19 8.80 4.19
N TYR A 450 -20.89 9.67 3.47
CA TYR A 450 -22.36 9.74 3.45
C TYR A 450 -23.01 9.01 2.27
N SER A 451 -22.26 8.11 1.64
CA SER A 451 -22.81 7.32 0.55
C SER A 451 -24.12 6.63 0.96
N PRO A 452 -25.21 6.78 0.19
CA PRO A 452 -26.46 6.09 0.47
C PRO A 452 -26.33 4.57 0.27
N MET A 453 -25.25 4.12 -0.35
CA MET A 453 -24.95 2.70 -0.56
C MET A 453 -24.48 1.99 0.71
N MET A 454 -24.24 2.73 1.79
CA MET A 454 -23.98 2.22 3.13
C MET A 454 -25.09 2.70 4.08
N PRO A 455 -26.25 2.03 4.16
CA PRO A 455 -27.36 2.49 4.98
C PRO A 455 -27.04 2.47 6.48
N ASN A 456 -27.52 3.47 7.24
CA ASN A 456 -27.32 3.50 8.69
C ASN A 456 -27.90 2.26 9.39
N ALA A 457 -29.04 1.75 8.91
CA ALA A 457 -29.61 0.49 9.41
C ALA A 457 -28.67 -0.71 9.26
N PHE A 458 -27.86 -0.73 8.19
CA PHE A 458 -26.81 -1.75 8.03
C PHE A 458 -25.69 -1.55 9.05
N LEU A 459 -25.24 -0.33 9.27
CA LEU A 459 -24.19 -0.02 10.27
C LEU A 459 -24.62 -0.42 11.69
N GLU A 460 -25.87 -0.17 12.08
CA GLU A 460 -26.42 -0.62 13.37
C GLU A 460 -26.44 -2.16 13.47
N LYS A 461 -26.92 -2.84 12.44
CA LYS A 461 -26.89 -4.30 12.39
C LYS A 461 -25.47 -4.85 12.45
N ALA A 462 -24.52 -4.22 11.71
CA ALA A 462 -23.12 -4.58 11.71
C ALA A 462 -22.49 -4.41 13.10
N SER A 463 -22.80 -3.30 13.81
CA SER A 463 -22.34 -3.10 15.18
C SER A 463 -22.76 -4.22 16.11
N ALA A 464 -24.04 -4.66 16.05
CA ALA A 464 -24.52 -5.78 16.85
C ALA A 464 -23.81 -7.12 16.51
N MET A 465 -23.46 -7.33 15.24
CA MET A 465 -22.65 -8.50 14.85
C MET A 465 -21.25 -8.44 15.46
N TRP A 466 -20.62 -7.27 15.46
CA TRP A 466 -19.31 -7.09 16.08
C TRP A 466 -19.33 -7.21 17.60
N ASP A 467 -20.42 -6.77 18.28
CA ASP A 467 -20.61 -7.00 19.72
C ASP A 467 -20.66 -8.50 20.05
N GLU A 468 -21.38 -9.28 19.22
CA GLU A 468 -21.43 -10.74 19.35
C GLU A 468 -20.06 -11.38 19.08
N ALA A 469 -19.33 -10.89 18.07
CA ALA A 469 -18.00 -11.36 17.75
C ALA A 469 -17.02 -11.16 18.94
N GLU A 470 -17.01 -9.98 19.56
CA GLU A 470 -16.20 -9.71 20.76
C GLU A 470 -16.53 -10.64 21.92
N ARG A 471 -17.84 -10.86 22.17
CA ARG A 471 -18.30 -11.77 23.23
C ARG A 471 -17.78 -13.21 23.04
N LEU A 472 -17.72 -13.67 21.79
CA LEU A 472 -17.27 -15.04 21.46
C LEU A 472 -15.77 -15.26 21.65
N VAL A 473 -14.97 -14.21 21.58
CA VAL A 473 -13.48 -14.31 21.66
C VAL A 473 -12.90 -13.60 22.89
N LYS A 474 -13.71 -13.21 23.86
CA LYS A 474 -13.29 -12.42 25.03
C LYS A 474 -12.11 -13.03 25.82
N ASP A 475 -11.99 -14.35 25.80
CA ASP A 475 -10.97 -15.10 26.54
C ASP A 475 -9.77 -15.50 25.64
N ASP A 476 -9.75 -15.09 24.37
CA ASP A 476 -8.64 -15.28 23.42
C ASP A 476 -8.02 -13.92 23.07
N PRO A 477 -6.86 -13.57 23.64
CA PRO A 477 -6.28 -12.22 23.49
C PRO A 477 -6.01 -11.86 22.02
N ILE A 478 -5.53 -12.82 21.22
CA ILE A 478 -5.18 -12.57 19.81
C ILE A 478 -6.45 -12.33 18.99
N ARG A 479 -7.47 -13.20 19.12
CA ARG A 479 -8.72 -13.05 18.36
C ARG A 479 -9.53 -11.87 18.84
N SER A 480 -9.49 -11.57 20.14
CA SER A 480 -10.11 -10.38 20.71
C SER A 480 -9.50 -9.09 20.12
N TYR A 481 -8.17 -9.03 19.98
CA TYR A 481 -7.50 -7.93 19.27
C TYR A 481 -7.97 -7.84 17.82
N ASN A 482 -7.94 -8.96 17.08
CA ASN A 482 -8.34 -9.00 15.67
C ASN A 482 -9.79 -8.54 15.44
N VAL A 483 -10.70 -8.91 16.36
CA VAL A 483 -12.12 -8.49 16.30
C VAL A 483 -12.25 -6.99 16.61
N ARG A 484 -11.55 -6.48 17.64
CA ARG A 484 -11.58 -5.03 17.96
C ARG A 484 -11.04 -4.18 16.80
N MET A 485 -9.97 -4.64 16.14
CA MET A 485 -9.42 -3.93 14.97
C MET A 485 -10.36 -4.00 13.76
N GLY A 486 -10.93 -5.17 13.49
CA GLY A 486 -11.85 -5.34 12.35
C GLY A 486 -13.15 -4.52 12.47
N ARG A 487 -13.65 -4.32 13.70
CA ARG A 487 -14.87 -3.51 13.93
C ARG A 487 -14.67 -2.00 13.76
N LEU A 488 -13.39 -1.52 13.77
CA LEU A 488 -13.09 -0.09 13.65
C LEU A 488 -13.74 0.58 12.45
N THR A 489 -13.84 -0.13 11.33
CA THR A 489 -14.48 0.40 10.11
C THR A 489 -15.94 0.75 10.31
N VAL A 490 -16.67 -0.09 11.04
CA VAL A 490 -18.09 0.18 11.40
C VAL A 490 -18.19 1.27 12.45
N ASP A 491 -17.39 1.18 13.51
CA ASP A 491 -17.43 2.09 14.63
C ASP A 491 -17.07 3.52 14.23
N THR A 492 -15.99 3.71 13.47
CA THR A 492 -15.58 5.02 12.96
C THR A 492 -16.59 5.59 11.97
N THR A 493 -17.15 4.77 11.07
CA THR A 493 -18.20 5.22 10.15
C THR A 493 -19.45 5.67 10.91
N ARG A 494 -19.89 4.92 11.94
CA ARG A 494 -21.02 5.31 12.80
C ARG A 494 -20.73 6.60 13.55
N LEU A 495 -19.55 6.70 14.16
CA LEU A 495 -19.12 7.90 14.88
C LEU A 495 -19.10 9.13 13.96
N GLN A 496 -18.55 9.01 12.77
CA GLN A 496 -18.48 10.09 11.77
C GLN A 496 -19.84 10.53 11.25
N ARG A 497 -20.78 9.60 11.10
CA ARG A 497 -22.14 9.90 10.64
C ARG A 497 -23.07 10.40 11.74
N HIS A 498 -22.76 10.16 13.01
CA HIS A 498 -23.48 10.51 14.25
C HIS A 498 -25.01 10.63 14.13
N VAL A 499 -25.60 9.59 13.59
CA VAL A 499 -27.05 9.47 13.49
C VAL A 499 -27.65 9.38 14.91
N ASP A 500 -28.58 10.28 15.22
CA ASP A 500 -29.31 10.34 16.51
C ASP A 500 -28.41 10.53 17.76
N ALA A 501 -27.26 11.21 17.62
CA ALA A 501 -26.32 11.43 18.73
C ALA A 501 -26.97 12.06 19.97
N GLU A 502 -28.00 12.93 19.81
CA GLU A 502 -28.70 13.55 20.92
C GLU A 502 -29.41 12.57 21.82
N SER A 503 -30.17 11.66 21.23
CA SER A 503 -30.96 10.67 21.95
C SER A 503 -30.13 9.52 22.51
N ARG A 504 -28.88 9.34 21.97
CA ARG A 504 -28.00 8.20 22.26
C ARG A 504 -26.62 8.64 22.76
N TRP A 505 -26.57 9.81 23.42
CA TRP A 505 -25.30 10.41 23.85
C TRP A 505 -24.34 9.50 24.62
N PRO A 506 -24.76 8.72 25.61
CA PRO A 506 -23.86 7.80 26.33
C PRO A 506 -23.27 6.71 25.41
N GLU A 507 -24.03 6.26 24.43
CA GLU A 507 -23.55 5.25 23.45
C GLU A 507 -22.48 5.86 22.53
N TYR A 508 -22.66 7.12 22.10
CA TYR A 508 -21.68 7.84 21.29
C TYR A 508 -20.38 8.10 22.05
N GLN A 509 -20.46 8.49 23.32
CA GLN A 509 -19.28 8.63 24.16
C GLN A 509 -18.54 7.30 24.32
N ALA A 510 -19.25 6.20 24.56
CA ALA A 510 -18.66 4.87 24.66
C ALA A 510 -18.04 4.43 23.33
N LEU A 511 -18.69 4.73 22.20
CA LEU A 511 -18.20 4.45 20.87
C LEU A 511 -16.90 5.20 20.56
N ALA A 512 -16.87 6.50 20.85
CA ALA A 512 -15.69 7.32 20.67
C ALA A 512 -14.51 6.82 21.52
N ARG A 513 -14.74 6.55 22.81
CA ARG A 513 -13.72 6.02 23.71
C ARG A 513 -13.18 4.67 23.22
N ARG A 514 -14.05 3.80 22.69
CA ARG A 514 -13.62 2.53 22.12
C ARG A 514 -12.72 2.72 20.90
N CYS A 515 -13.07 3.62 19.98
CA CYS A 515 -12.22 3.95 18.83
C CYS A 515 -10.86 4.51 19.28
N LEU A 516 -10.86 5.45 20.23
CA LEU A 516 -9.64 6.04 20.78
C LEU A 516 -8.73 4.99 21.41
N ASN A 517 -9.28 4.11 22.26
CA ASN A 517 -8.51 3.02 22.88
C ASN A 517 -7.91 2.07 21.84
N ALA A 518 -8.64 1.79 20.75
CA ALA A 518 -8.13 0.95 19.69
C ALA A 518 -6.98 1.62 18.92
N PHE A 519 -7.06 2.92 18.64
CA PHE A 519 -5.96 3.68 18.02
C PHE A 519 -4.73 3.77 18.94
N GLU A 520 -4.93 3.92 20.24
CA GLU A 520 -3.84 3.90 21.22
C GLU A 520 -3.17 2.51 21.31
N GLU A 521 -3.96 1.41 21.29
CA GLU A 521 -3.45 0.05 21.30
C GLU A 521 -2.55 -0.26 20.09
N VAL A 522 -2.80 0.40 18.97
CA VAL A 522 -1.99 0.28 17.74
C VAL A 522 -0.67 1.05 17.83
N GLY A 523 -0.60 2.04 18.73
CA GLY A 523 0.55 2.90 18.93
C GLY A 523 0.67 4.04 17.92
N ASP A 524 -0.39 4.30 17.14
CA ASP A 524 -0.41 5.41 16.18
C ASP A 524 -0.69 6.75 16.87
N ILE A 525 -1.37 6.73 18.02
CA ILE A 525 -1.79 7.95 18.77
C ILE A 525 -1.79 7.62 20.26
N LYS A 526 -1.30 8.54 21.11
CA LYS A 526 -1.44 8.45 22.57
C LYS A 526 -2.53 9.42 23.03
N PHE A 527 -3.73 8.91 23.25
CA PHE A 527 -4.85 9.71 23.75
C PHE A 527 -4.85 9.89 25.25
N SER A 528 -4.06 9.14 26.00
CA SER A 528 -3.91 9.29 27.46
C SER A 528 -3.44 10.69 27.90
N GLU A 529 -2.93 11.48 26.96
CA GLU A 529 -2.43 12.85 27.19
C GLU A 529 -3.41 13.93 26.69
N VAL A 530 -4.60 13.57 26.24
CA VAL A 530 -5.64 14.53 25.84
C VAL A 530 -6.44 14.95 27.09
N GLU A 531 -6.17 16.14 27.59
CA GLU A 531 -6.93 16.74 28.67
C GLU A 531 -8.38 17.05 28.25
N GLY A 532 -9.35 16.81 29.11
CA GLY A 532 -10.75 17.24 28.91
C GLY A 532 -11.62 16.29 28.06
N LEU A 533 -11.17 15.11 27.66
CA LEU A 533 -12.02 14.14 26.94
C LEU A 533 -13.28 13.72 27.75
N ASP A 534 -13.17 13.70 29.06
CA ASP A 534 -14.28 13.35 29.94
C ASP A 534 -15.27 14.51 30.18
N GLU A 535 -14.87 15.74 29.88
CA GLU A 535 -15.66 16.97 30.08
C GLU A 535 -16.39 17.40 28.79
N LEU A 536 -16.24 16.67 27.69
CA LEU A 536 -16.87 17.00 26.41
C LEU A 536 -18.38 16.95 26.49
N THR A 537 -19.03 18.04 26.12
CA THR A 537 -20.49 18.15 26.01
C THR A 537 -21.00 17.50 24.73
N LEU A 538 -22.31 17.21 24.71
CA LEU A 538 -22.98 16.76 23.46
C LEU A 538 -22.77 17.74 22.31
N SER A 539 -22.69 19.03 22.59
CA SER A 539 -22.42 20.07 21.59
C SER A 539 -21.01 19.92 21.00
N ASP A 540 -20.02 19.58 21.81
CA ASP A 540 -18.63 19.40 21.37
C ASP A 540 -18.51 18.15 20.51
N TRP A 541 -19.12 17.04 20.94
CA TRP A 541 -19.15 15.82 20.15
C TRP A 541 -19.93 15.96 18.83
N ARG A 542 -21.01 16.71 18.81
CA ARG A 542 -21.69 17.08 17.56
C ARG A 542 -20.77 17.81 16.60
N ARG A 543 -19.97 18.71 17.11
CA ARG A 543 -18.98 19.45 16.33
C ARG A 543 -17.89 18.53 15.79
N ILE A 544 -17.39 17.58 16.58
CA ILE A 544 -16.42 16.57 16.15
C ILE A 544 -17.00 15.71 15.04
N ALA A 545 -18.26 15.34 15.12
CA ALA A 545 -18.90 14.42 14.22
C ALA A 545 -19.51 15.06 12.94
N THR A 546 -19.77 16.39 12.88
CA THR A 546 -20.44 17.05 11.73
C THR A 546 -19.50 17.52 10.66
N ASN A 547 -18.53 16.93 10.12
CA ASN A 547 -17.71 17.51 9.01
C ASN A 547 -17.44 19.04 9.09
N SER A 548 -17.97 19.72 10.07
CA SER A 548 -17.60 21.06 10.47
C SER A 548 -16.43 20.85 11.43
N PHE A 549 -15.23 20.96 10.93
CA PHE A 549 -13.94 20.94 11.62
C PHE A 549 -13.96 21.75 12.92
N GLU A 550 -14.73 21.33 13.90
CA GLU A 550 -14.83 22.02 15.16
C GLU A 550 -14.09 21.22 16.22
N ALA A 551 -12.96 21.73 16.65
CA ALA A 551 -12.11 21.13 17.66
C ALA A 551 -12.78 21.01 19.02
N VAL A 552 -12.36 19.99 19.70
CA VAL A 552 -12.41 19.90 21.14
C VAL A 552 -11.50 20.98 21.75
N SER A 553 -11.88 21.56 22.84
CA SER A 553 -11.15 22.63 23.56
C SER A 553 -9.86 22.14 24.25
N ALA A 554 -9.29 21.03 23.86
CA ALA A 554 -8.13 20.43 24.49
C ALA A 554 -6.86 20.57 23.64
N ASP A 555 -5.72 20.65 24.30
CA ASP A 555 -4.42 20.48 23.68
C ASP A 555 -4.29 19.02 23.23
N LEU A 556 -4.03 18.79 21.95
CA LEU A 556 -3.89 17.44 21.39
C LEU A 556 -2.41 17.13 21.20
N THR A 557 -1.94 16.09 21.87
CA THR A 557 -0.57 15.57 21.69
C THR A 557 -0.62 14.24 20.94
N LEU A 558 0.02 14.18 19.80
CA LEU A 558 0.04 13.03 18.89
C LEU A 558 1.44 12.43 18.83
N ALA A 559 1.54 11.10 18.99
CA ALA A 559 2.80 10.39 18.77
C ALA A 559 3.14 10.34 17.28
N VAL A 560 4.38 10.67 16.92
CA VAL A 560 4.89 10.60 15.56
C VAL A 560 5.75 9.36 15.42
N SER A 561 5.47 8.55 14.40
CA SER A 561 6.32 7.39 14.11
C SER A 561 7.68 7.85 13.57
N PRO A 562 8.81 7.43 14.16
CA PRO A 562 10.14 7.76 13.66
C PRO A 562 10.39 7.32 12.22
N LYS A 563 9.59 6.35 11.72
CA LYS A 563 9.71 5.80 10.37
C LYS A 563 8.80 6.49 9.34
N SER A 564 7.86 7.29 9.77
CA SER A 564 6.98 8.06 8.90
C SER A 564 6.70 9.42 9.55
N PRO A 565 7.50 10.44 9.23
CA PRO A 565 7.39 11.77 9.84
C PRO A 565 6.20 12.58 9.29
N ILE A 566 5.27 11.95 8.59
CA ILE A 566 4.04 12.56 8.10
C ILE A 566 2.90 12.10 9.00
N LEU A 567 2.28 13.04 9.71
CA LEU A 567 1.10 12.82 10.51
C LEU A 567 -0.10 13.46 9.83
N ALA A 568 -1.07 12.65 9.41
CA ALA A 568 -2.36 13.17 8.97
C ALA A 568 -3.04 13.84 10.19
N ILE A 569 -3.26 15.13 10.08
CA ILE A 569 -4.07 15.87 11.06
C ILE A 569 -5.52 15.55 10.74
N ASP A 570 -6.05 14.55 11.45
CA ASP A 570 -7.36 14.04 11.14
C ASP A 570 -8.44 15.09 11.47
N ARG A 571 -9.44 15.13 10.59
CA ARG A 571 -10.58 16.06 10.58
C ARG A 571 -11.39 16.07 11.87
N PHE A 572 -11.19 15.09 12.74
CA PHE A 572 -12.02 14.85 13.92
C PHE A 572 -11.79 15.79 15.08
N PHE A 573 -10.66 16.51 15.10
CA PHE A 573 -10.22 17.17 16.33
C PHE A 573 -10.19 18.71 16.25
N PHE A 574 -10.53 19.33 15.10
CA PHE A 574 -10.29 20.76 14.90
C PHE A 574 -11.52 21.54 14.40
N ARG A 575 -11.69 22.76 14.90
CA ARG A 575 -12.69 23.72 14.40
C ARG A 575 -12.16 24.45 13.19
N ARG A 576 -12.89 24.42 12.09
CA ARG A 576 -12.55 25.17 10.89
C ARG A 576 -12.48 26.66 11.20
N GLY A 577 -11.38 27.32 10.79
CA GLY A 577 -11.17 28.76 10.96
C GLY A 577 -10.69 29.17 12.34
N GLU A 578 -10.56 28.26 13.30
CA GLU A 578 -9.88 28.55 14.56
C GLU A 578 -8.37 28.45 14.39
N LYS A 579 -7.65 29.24 15.20
CA LYS A 579 -6.21 29.32 15.15
C LYS A 579 -5.58 28.33 16.13
N TYR A 580 -4.68 27.52 15.65
CA TYR A 580 -3.90 26.58 16.45
C TYR A 580 -2.41 26.85 16.33
N LYS A 581 -1.71 26.60 17.41
CA LYS A 581 -0.25 26.61 17.48
C LYS A 581 0.23 25.17 17.41
N LEU A 582 1.02 24.86 16.40
CA LEU A 582 1.67 23.58 16.23
C LEU A 582 3.02 23.60 16.92
N ARG A 583 3.30 22.56 17.70
CA ARG A 583 4.58 22.33 18.36
C ARG A 583 5.05 20.91 18.07
N ALA A 584 6.36 20.72 17.92
CA ALA A 584 6.98 19.41 17.81
C ALA A 584 7.92 19.17 18.99
N HIS A 585 7.93 17.95 19.52
CA HIS A 585 8.85 17.51 20.55
C HIS A 585 10.03 16.80 19.86
N VAL A 586 11.19 17.42 19.88
CA VAL A 586 12.34 17.05 19.02
C VAL A 586 13.61 17.02 19.84
N ARG A 587 14.54 16.15 19.45
CA ARG A 587 15.93 16.14 19.91
C ARG A 587 16.89 15.93 18.74
N GLY A 588 18.16 16.29 18.94
CA GLY A 588 19.25 16.05 17.99
C GLY A 588 19.50 17.19 17.03
N GLY A 589 19.85 16.94 15.78
CA GLY A 589 20.26 17.94 14.81
C GLY A 589 19.16 18.85 14.27
N GLY A 590 19.51 19.77 13.37
CA GLY A 590 18.56 20.69 12.73
C GLY A 590 17.42 19.98 11.99
N PHE A 591 16.26 20.63 11.93
CA PHE A 591 15.08 20.07 11.26
C PHE A 591 14.20 21.15 10.62
N SER A 592 13.37 20.72 9.69
CA SER A 592 12.26 21.51 9.16
C SER A 592 10.94 20.81 9.46
N ALA A 593 9.91 21.56 9.82
CA ALA A 593 8.58 21.04 10.04
C ALA A 593 7.53 22.04 9.55
N GLY A 594 6.37 21.54 9.10
CA GLY A 594 5.32 22.37 8.56
C GLY A 594 3.98 21.67 8.43
N VAL A 595 3.01 22.39 7.89
CA VAL A 595 1.67 21.90 7.57
C VAL A 595 1.37 22.18 6.11
N ASP A 596 1.00 21.16 5.36
CA ASP A 596 0.60 21.23 3.96
C ASP A 596 -0.75 20.56 3.76
N ASP A 597 -1.46 20.90 2.70
CA ASP A 597 -2.69 20.25 2.27
C ASP A 597 -2.41 19.08 1.32
N TRP A 598 -3.19 17.99 1.43
CA TRP A 598 -3.16 16.88 0.48
C TRP A 598 -3.57 17.27 -0.94
N ASP A 599 -4.49 18.23 -1.07
CA ASP A 599 -5.07 18.63 -2.36
C ASP A 599 -4.49 19.92 -2.91
N SER A 600 -3.64 20.61 -2.17
CA SER A 600 -3.29 21.95 -2.52
C SER A 600 -1.82 22.23 -2.67
N VAL A 601 -1.61 23.19 -3.47
CA VAL A 601 -0.43 24.02 -3.62
C VAL A 601 -0.23 24.96 -2.39
N LEU A 602 -1.12 24.88 -1.40
CA LEU A 602 -1.09 25.76 -0.23
C LEU A 602 -0.23 25.11 0.88
N ASN A 603 0.95 25.64 1.01
CA ASN A 603 1.79 25.47 2.17
C ASN A 603 1.23 26.40 3.27
N HIS A 604 0.67 25.85 4.35
CA HIS A 604 0.16 26.63 5.48
C HIS A 604 1.27 27.27 6.30
N GLY A 605 2.50 26.89 6.06
CA GLY A 605 3.70 27.41 6.67
C GLY A 605 4.67 26.32 7.07
N LYS A 606 5.92 26.68 7.12
CA LYS A 606 7.00 25.83 7.64
C LYS A 606 7.97 26.65 8.48
N ARG A 607 8.68 25.97 9.36
CA ARG A 607 9.82 26.52 10.09
C ARG A 607 11.00 25.57 10.01
N THR A 608 12.16 26.13 9.82
CA THR A 608 13.43 25.40 9.82
C THR A 608 14.23 25.84 11.03
N PHE A 609 14.82 24.90 11.74
CA PHE A 609 15.71 25.09 12.85
C PHE A 609 17.10 24.56 12.46
N SER A 610 18.13 25.36 12.64
CA SER A 610 19.53 24.91 12.45
C SER A 610 19.95 24.00 13.60
N SER A 611 21.04 23.24 13.39
CA SER A 611 21.59 22.36 14.44
C SER A 611 21.97 23.11 15.72
N ASP A 612 22.32 24.41 15.62
CA ASP A 612 22.65 25.23 16.79
C ASP A 612 21.42 25.68 17.59
N GLU A 613 20.23 25.56 17.03
CA GLU A 613 18.93 25.90 17.67
C GLU A 613 18.26 24.71 18.32
N VAL A 614 18.72 23.49 18.04
CA VAL A 614 18.10 22.24 18.53
C VAL A 614 19.03 21.61 19.58
N GLU A 615 18.46 21.25 20.72
CA GLU A 615 19.22 20.64 21.81
C GLU A 615 19.29 19.12 21.67
N ASP A 616 20.33 18.51 22.24
CA ASP A 616 20.51 17.04 22.23
C ASP A 616 19.45 16.30 23.05
N ASP A 617 18.83 17.01 24.03
CA ASP A 617 17.74 16.48 24.84
C ASP A 617 16.37 16.81 24.23
N TRP A 618 15.35 16.01 24.57
CA TRP A 618 13.96 16.23 24.11
C TRP A 618 13.40 17.57 24.56
N ARG A 619 12.98 18.40 23.58
CA ARG A 619 12.33 19.69 23.82
C ARG A 619 11.21 20.00 22.85
N TRP A 620 10.26 20.84 23.29
CA TRP A 620 9.17 21.36 22.49
C TRP A 620 9.56 22.59 21.70
N TYR A 621 9.41 22.52 20.37
CA TYR A 621 9.66 23.64 19.46
C TYR A 621 8.36 24.14 18.86
N ASP A 622 8.13 25.46 18.87
CA ASP A 622 6.98 26.09 18.24
C ASP A 622 7.21 26.15 16.71
N ILE A 623 6.36 25.46 15.96
CA ILE A 623 6.51 25.34 14.50
C ILE A 623 5.82 26.50 13.81
N LEU A 624 4.48 26.58 13.92
CA LEU A 624 3.68 27.63 13.33
C LEU A 624 2.34 27.79 14.03
N GLU A 625 1.68 28.91 13.75
CA GLU A 625 0.26 29.11 14.04
C GLU A 625 -0.49 29.18 12.70
N TRP A 626 -1.56 28.42 12.58
CA TRP A 626 -2.37 28.43 11.37
C TRP A 626 -3.87 28.30 11.69
N ASN A 627 -4.70 28.77 10.76
CA ASN A 627 -6.12 28.52 10.79
C ASN A 627 -6.41 27.13 10.21
N VAL A 628 -7.07 26.28 10.96
CA VAL A 628 -7.32 24.91 10.52
C VAL A 628 -8.20 24.87 9.28
N GLU A 629 -7.67 24.23 8.22
CA GLU A 629 -8.37 23.94 6.98
C GLU A 629 -8.50 22.40 6.82
N PRO A 630 -9.52 21.93 6.07
CA PRO A 630 -9.67 20.51 5.78
C PRO A 630 -8.49 19.96 4.99
N CYS A 631 -8.13 18.70 5.24
CA CYS A 631 -7.10 17.97 4.50
C CYS A 631 -5.64 18.37 4.76
N ALA A 632 -5.35 19.02 5.89
CA ALA A 632 -3.98 19.33 6.28
C ALA A 632 -3.24 18.12 6.84
N TYR A 633 -1.93 18.07 6.63
CA TYR A 633 -1.04 17.12 7.28
C TYR A 633 0.20 17.82 7.82
N PHE A 634 0.68 17.34 8.97
CA PHE A 634 1.97 17.74 9.51
C PHE A 634 3.08 16.91 8.83
N TRP A 635 4.18 17.57 8.52
CA TRP A 635 5.39 16.90 8.06
C TRP A 635 6.62 17.38 8.83
N PHE A 636 7.59 16.48 8.95
CA PHE A 636 8.86 16.72 9.60
C PHE A 636 10.00 16.18 8.72
N SER A 637 11.07 16.92 8.60
CA SER A 637 12.27 16.52 7.87
C SER A 637 13.51 16.93 8.67
N GLY A 638 14.26 15.98 9.16
CA GLY A 638 15.56 16.22 9.77
C GLY A 638 16.61 16.56 8.70
N GLU A 639 17.53 17.46 9.00
CA GLU A 639 18.64 17.82 8.09
C GLU A 639 19.69 16.70 8.04
N GLU A 640 19.80 15.88 9.10
CA GLU A 640 20.65 14.69 9.18
C GLU A 640 19.90 13.54 9.87
N LEU A 641 20.47 12.33 9.82
CA LEU A 641 19.94 11.13 10.49
C LEU A 641 19.84 11.23 12.03
N SER A 642 20.28 12.34 12.61
CA SER A 642 20.35 12.59 14.03
C SER A 642 19.12 13.28 14.64
N SER A 643 18.23 13.84 13.81
CA SER A 643 17.03 14.53 14.31
C SER A 643 15.89 13.53 14.52
N GLU A 644 15.33 13.49 15.72
CA GLU A 644 14.22 12.63 16.09
C GLU A 644 13.03 13.47 16.56
N VAL A 645 11.82 13.10 16.14
CA VAL A 645 10.55 13.64 16.64
C VAL A 645 9.73 12.50 17.20
N ASP A 646 9.14 12.66 18.40
CA ASP A 646 8.28 11.64 19.01
C ASP A 646 6.85 12.11 19.17
N TYR A 647 6.61 13.41 19.42
CA TYR A 647 5.29 13.98 19.62
C TYR A 647 5.08 15.28 18.86
N VAL A 648 3.84 15.51 18.44
CA VAL A 648 3.34 16.79 17.92
C VAL A 648 2.19 17.25 18.79
N GLN A 649 2.20 18.49 19.22
CA GLN A 649 1.15 19.10 20.01
C GLN A 649 0.46 20.21 19.22
N LEU A 650 -0.85 20.20 19.25
CA LEU A 650 -1.71 21.24 18.71
C LEU A 650 -2.41 21.94 19.84
N LYS A 651 -2.09 23.21 20.00
CA LYS A 651 -2.57 24.04 21.08
C LYS A 651 -3.46 25.14 20.52
N ARG A 652 -4.70 25.23 20.97
CA ARG A 652 -5.60 26.31 20.55
C ARG A 652 -5.04 27.67 20.98
N VAL A 653 -5.03 28.64 20.06
CA VAL A 653 -4.67 30.01 20.36
C VAL A 653 -5.95 30.75 20.71
N GLU A 654 -6.04 31.32 21.92
CA GLU A 654 -7.17 32.10 22.40
C GLU A 654 -7.41 33.38 21.58
#